data_1a7443e24a2f0eb66aee686c7265a5ac
#
_entry.id   1a7443e24a2f0eb66aee686c7265a5ac
#
_cell.length_a   1.000
_cell.length_b   1.000
_cell.length_c   1.000
_cell.angle_alpha   90.00
_cell.angle_beta   90.00
_cell.angle_gamma   90.00
#
_symmetry.space_group_name_H-M   'P 1'
#
loop_
_entity.id
_entity.type
_entity.pdbx_description
1 polymer ?
#
loop_
_entity_poly.entity_id
_entity_poly.type
_entity_poly.pdbx_seq_one_letter_code
_entity_poly.pdbx_strand_id
1 'polypeptide(L)'
;MTSRYNIYFNGYESFKAGLAKINNGYKDDYTDLIKVFEYSDPATVSLCSSDMVRAIQKASKLITLKSITAKPELKNKKEPSEKEKKLLEQKEYNDWVDDSYLLIGKAHFYKHEFNEATSVFNFCIAEANDQAIKTEAIIWLARIYNETGNYNESLRILTELEVTPSFAKSLKSIYYTTLTDLFVKQKKYSEALDPISKAIEFSSGKRNRYRLTYLEAQLFELTGEGAKAAFYFREVIKMNPPYEVEFNARINIAGVFDVNTDKPAEIRRELERMLRDSKNKDFQDLIYFALGNMSMKEGNEAEEVDFFRKSAMAASQNQNQKGRSYLALANHYYDKPDYMKAGRYYDSAVFFLDQKYPDYKVLKTKSQSLNALVSQLTIIQTEDSLQTVASMSESDRNAKISEIIAKILKDESEGKTSEYTDRYNLGQFYENERRSQGNIDQEGKWYFYNQAALTFGRTEFRRRWGDRKLEDNWRRLNKTRVTTSQTAANSDTASKKESDTTAAFLDYKKPEFYLKNLPLTDSLKAISNEKIALALLNAGKAYSEKVLDITKATETFEALIKRFPQNELVPEALYNLYKVNKDINNSKSEAYRQRLLQNYPTSEFARILSDPIYFDKKMADLKLAEKLYEEAYNSYNDEKYNDAIALCDEGIKKYPQDVLVPKFHLLKAYSVARISDERSFKNELNNVIKTSPGTDESKRAQEIITFLNQKIPELKVEEDKVIAAELYVADTTVIHVFVLIIADPAFNINQATFDVISYNIDNFTNKNYRTEGLLVDNKYIMITVSGFTDFRQAFDYYNTFRFEKLVRNPSGSKMFSFIISNNNLKALNNDKNPERYQLFFLEKYLK
;
A
#
# COMPACT_ATOMS: atom_id res chain seq x y z
N MET A 1 26.73 -47.76 28.39
CA MET A 1 25.90 -47.01 29.39
C MET A 1 26.12 -45.47 29.23
N THR A 2 27.36 -44.98 29.22
CA THR A 2 27.60 -43.49 29.19
C THR A 2 27.11 -42.80 27.91
N SER A 3 27.18 -43.47 26.75
CA SER A 3 26.66 -42.86 25.48
C SER A 3 25.17 -42.65 25.53
N ARG A 4 24.39 -43.68 25.93
CA ARG A 4 22.94 -43.65 26.00
C ARG A 4 22.42 -42.74 27.11
N TYR A 5 22.84 -42.96 28.34
CA TYR A 5 22.18 -42.38 29.53
C TYR A 5 22.71 -41.00 29.94
N ASN A 6 23.84 -40.56 29.42
CA ASN A 6 24.36 -39.23 29.75
C ASN A 6 24.39 -38.28 28.53
N ILE A 7 25.06 -38.68 27.45
CA ILE A 7 25.31 -37.73 26.36
C ILE A 7 24.12 -37.67 25.40
N TYR A 8 23.69 -38.78 24.84
CA TYR A 8 22.53 -38.82 23.93
C TYR A 8 21.26 -38.36 24.60
N PHE A 9 20.97 -38.92 25.77
CA PHE A 9 19.77 -38.59 26.55
C PHE A 9 19.65 -37.07 26.79
N ASN A 10 20.73 -36.42 27.23
CA ASN A 10 20.69 -34.96 27.47
C ASN A 10 20.52 -34.16 26.17
N GLY A 11 21.04 -34.65 25.02
CA GLY A 11 20.79 -34.06 23.70
C GLY A 11 19.34 -34.21 23.28
N TYR A 12 18.79 -35.40 23.45
CA TYR A 12 17.41 -35.71 23.12
C TYR A 12 16.40 -34.99 24.01
N GLU A 13 16.68 -34.86 25.33
CA GLU A 13 15.83 -34.05 26.24
C GLU A 13 15.86 -32.56 25.86
N SER A 14 17.00 -32.00 25.41
CA SER A 14 17.06 -30.65 24.87
C SER A 14 16.20 -30.53 23.60
N PHE A 15 16.29 -31.49 22.69
CA PHE A 15 15.46 -31.52 21.49
C PHE A 15 13.96 -31.56 21.82
N LYS A 16 13.54 -32.43 22.75
CA LYS A 16 12.14 -32.47 23.24
C LYS A 16 11.69 -31.16 23.89
N ALA A 17 12.56 -30.52 24.65
CA ALA A 17 12.25 -29.21 25.24
C ALA A 17 11.99 -28.14 24.16
N GLY A 18 12.77 -28.14 23.08
CA GLY A 18 12.56 -27.29 21.93
C GLY A 18 11.21 -27.56 21.24
N LEU A 19 10.87 -28.83 21.01
CA LEU A 19 9.56 -29.21 20.45
C LEU A 19 8.39 -28.79 21.36
N ALA A 20 8.55 -28.95 22.69
CA ALA A 20 7.53 -28.51 23.64
C ALA A 20 7.31 -27.01 23.60
N LYS A 21 8.37 -26.21 23.38
CA LYS A 21 8.25 -24.75 23.21
C LYS A 21 7.51 -24.40 21.93
N ILE A 22 7.77 -25.07 20.81
CA ILE A 22 6.99 -24.91 19.58
C ILE A 22 5.52 -25.22 19.85
N ASN A 23 5.23 -26.40 20.42
CA ASN A 23 3.87 -26.84 20.69
C ASN A 23 3.07 -25.90 21.62
N ASN A 24 3.73 -25.23 22.54
CA ASN A 24 3.11 -24.31 23.48
C ASN A 24 3.04 -22.87 22.97
N GLY A 25 3.97 -22.47 22.12
CA GLY A 25 4.07 -21.10 21.61
C GLY A 25 3.39 -20.88 20.27
N TYR A 26 3.28 -21.91 19.44
CA TYR A 26 2.61 -21.82 18.14
C TYR A 26 1.09 -21.92 18.30
N LYS A 27 0.38 -21.04 17.63
CA LYS A 27 -1.08 -21.05 17.51
C LYS A 27 -1.47 -21.20 16.05
N ASP A 28 -2.37 -22.15 15.78
CA ASP A 28 -2.96 -22.29 14.44
C ASP A 28 -3.85 -21.09 14.14
N ASP A 29 -3.80 -20.60 12.91
CA ASP A 29 -4.77 -19.64 12.39
C ASP A 29 -5.92 -20.44 11.76
N TYR A 30 -7.04 -20.51 12.46
CA TYR A 30 -8.22 -21.26 12.03
C TYR A 30 -9.06 -20.51 10.98
N THR A 31 -8.70 -19.29 10.62
CA THR A 31 -9.38 -18.53 9.57
C THR A 31 -8.91 -18.94 8.17
N ASP A 32 -7.77 -19.62 8.11
CA ASP A 32 -7.19 -20.19 6.89
C ASP A 32 -7.01 -21.71 7.04
N LEU A 33 -6.54 -22.38 5.98
CA LEU A 33 -6.11 -23.77 6.05
C LEU A 33 -4.94 -23.89 7.02
N ILE A 34 -5.13 -24.60 8.13
CA ILE A 34 -4.05 -24.78 9.12
C ILE A 34 -2.85 -25.48 8.48
N LYS A 35 -1.64 -25.11 8.88
CA LYS A 35 -0.43 -25.76 8.37
C LYS A 35 -0.40 -27.23 8.81
N VAL A 36 0.00 -28.12 7.91
CA VAL A 36 0.14 -29.55 8.26
C VAL A 36 1.12 -29.72 9.41
N PHE A 37 2.23 -28.99 9.38
CA PHE A 37 3.21 -28.93 10.46
C PHE A 37 3.38 -27.51 11.01
N GLU A 38 3.50 -27.38 12.33
CA GLU A 38 3.69 -26.07 12.98
C GLU A 38 5.03 -25.42 12.60
N TYR A 39 6.09 -26.24 12.39
CA TYR A 39 7.42 -25.73 12.03
C TYR A 39 7.47 -25.06 10.64
N SER A 40 6.50 -25.30 9.77
CA SER A 40 6.42 -24.57 8.49
C SER A 40 6.17 -23.05 8.69
N ASP A 41 5.96 -22.61 9.94
CA ASP A 41 5.98 -21.19 10.29
C ASP A 41 7.38 -20.76 10.71
N PRO A 42 8.03 -19.81 9.98
CA PRO A 42 9.37 -19.32 10.30
C PRO A 42 9.51 -18.75 11.73
N ALA A 43 8.43 -18.25 12.31
CA ALA A 43 8.44 -17.73 13.68
C ALA A 43 8.77 -18.81 14.72
N THR A 44 8.50 -20.08 14.43
CA THR A 44 8.79 -21.20 15.34
C THR A 44 10.28 -21.43 15.58
N VAL A 45 11.15 -21.01 14.68
CA VAL A 45 12.63 -21.11 14.81
C VAL A 45 13.08 -20.38 16.07
N SER A 46 12.58 -19.20 16.33
CA SER A 46 12.97 -18.41 17.51
C SER A 46 12.59 -19.10 18.84
N LEU A 47 11.52 -19.89 18.83
CA LEU A 47 11.05 -20.61 20.02
C LEU A 47 11.97 -21.76 20.43
N CYS A 48 12.60 -22.43 19.46
CA CYS A 48 13.35 -23.67 19.72
C CYS A 48 14.86 -23.59 19.50
N SER A 49 15.37 -22.54 18.86
CA SER A 49 16.75 -22.45 18.37
C SER A 49 17.80 -22.77 19.45
N SER A 50 17.68 -22.23 20.66
CA SER A 50 18.64 -22.48 21.75
C SER A 50 18.71 -23.94 22.18
N ASP A 51 17.54 -24.61 22.19
CA ASP A 51 17.47 -26.03 22.60
C ASP A 51 17.98 -26.94 21.48
N MET A 52 17.73 -26.59 20.21
CA MET A 52 18.24 -27.32 19.05
C MET A 52 19.77 -27.21 18.97
N VAL A 53 20.36 -26.03 19.22
CA VAL A 53 21.82 -25.86 19.31
C VAL A 53 22.41 -26.74 20.40
N ARG A 54 21.80 -26.82 21.57
CA ARG A 54 22.25 -27.67 22.67
C ARG A 54 22.14 -29.16 22.29
N ALA A 55 21.07 -29.56 21.58
CA ALA A 55 20.91 -30.93 21.07
C ALA A 55 22.03 -31.30 20.12
N ILE A 56 22.34 -30.42 19.15
CA ILE A 56 23.47 -30.60 18.19
C ILE A 56 24.78 -30.75 18.95
N GLN A 57 25.09 -29.85 19.89
CA GLN A 57 26.35 -29.89 20.65
C GLN A 57 26.54 -31.22 21.43
N LYS A 58 25.45 -31.74 22.04
CA LYS A 58 25.50 -33.00 22.78
C LYS A 58 25.63 -34.18 21.85
N ALA A 59 24.89 -34.23 20.75
CA ALA A 59 24.99 -35.30 19.76
C ALA A 59 26.38 -35.33 19.10
N SER A 60 26.91 -34.17 18.69
CA SER A 60 28.28 -34.07 18.13
C SER A 60 29.34 -34.52 19.14
N LYS A 61 29.19 -34.14 20.42
CA LYS A 61 30.07 -34.60 21.47
C LYS A 61 30.03 -36.14 21.63
N LEU A 62 28.90 -36.79 21.47
CA LEU A 62 28.79 -38.24 21.50
C LEU A 62 29.58 -38.84 20.35
N ILE A 63 29.36 -38.34 19.13
CA ILE A 63 30.07 -38.85 17.93
C ILE A 63 31.59 -38.76 18.14
N THR A 64 32.08 -37.59 18.51
CA THR A 64 33.51 -37.33 18.71
C THR A 64 34.14 -38.23 19.77
N LEU A 65 33.44 -38.47 20.87
CA LEU A 65 34.03 -39.18 22.03
C LEU A 65 33.76 -40.70 22.06
N LYS A 66 32.73 -41.18 21.30
CA LYS A 66 32.17 -42.51 21.47
C LYS A 66 31.99 -43.29 20.17
N SER A 67 32.35 -42.74 19.01
CA SER A 67 32.43 -43.51 17.76
C SER A 67 33.43 -44.65 17.88
N ILE A 68 33.05 -45.83 17.40
CA ILE A 68 33.84 -47.05 17.41
C ILE A 68 33.86 -47.60 15.99
N THR A 69 34.89 -47.29 15.25
CA THR A 69 35.07 -47.75 13.85
C THR A 69 36.01 -48.97 13.73
N ALA A 70 36.70 -49.28 14.84
CA ALA A 70 37.58 -50.47 14.88
C ALA A 70 36.75 -51.75 14.90
N LYS A 71 37.03 -52.67 13.95
CA LYS A 71 36.35 -53.96 13.85
C LYS A 71 36.56 -54.79 15.13
N PRO A 72 35.50 -55.40 15.68
CA PRO A 72 35.61 -56.25 16.86
C PRO A 72 36.37 -57.54 16.52
N GLU A 73 37.24 -57.92 17.42
CA GLU A 73 37.96 -59.22 17.31
C GLU A 73 36.97 -60.34 17.64
N LEU A 74 36.78 -61.26 16.72
CA LEU A 74 35.99 -62.47 16.93
C LEU A 74 36.84 -63.52 17.67
N LYS A 75 36.39 -63.91 18.84
CA LYS A 75 37.06 -64.96 19.62
C LYS A 75 36.91 -66.28 18.89
N ASN A 76 38.05 -66.74 18.32
CA ASN A 76 38.39 -68.12 17.90
C ASN A 76 37.29 -68.96 17.25
N LYS A 77 36.63 -68.53 16.24
CA LYS A 77 35.77 -69.35 15.39
C LYS A 77 36.29 -69.47 14.01
N LYS A 78 36.34 -70.76 13.49
CA LYS A 78 36.80 -71.01 12.12
C LYS A 78 35.89 -70.36 11.04
N GLU A 79 34.63 -70.22 11.33
CA GLU A 79 33.72 -69.52 10.45
C GLU A 79 32.74 -68.56 11.27
N PRO A 80 32.62 -67.27 10.90
CA PRO A 80 31.65 -66.35 11.55
C PRO A 80 30.23 -66.78 11.20
N SER A 81 29.35 -66.73 12.20
CA SER A 81 27.88 -66.85 12.01
C SER A 81 27.37 -65.70 11.12
N GLU A 82 26.18 -65.82 10.50
CA GLU A 82 25.54 -64.82 9.71
C GLU A 82 25.35 -63.47 10.47
N LYS A 83 25.08 -63.53 11.77
CA LYS A 83 25.03 -62.34 12.64
C LYS A 83 26.40 -61.69 12.81
N GLU A 84 27.45 -62.44 12.92
CA GLU A 84 28.83 -61.95 13.07
C GLU A 84 29.35 -61.43 11.74
N LYS A 85 28.96 -62.00 10.60
CA LYS A 85 29.27 -61.46 9.27
C LYS A 85 28.63 -60.09 9.10
N LYS A 86 27.33 -59.94 9.40
CA LYS A 86 26.62 -58.65 9.39
C LYS A 86 27.25 -57.63 10.34
N LEU A 87 27.70 -58.05 11.53
CA LEU A 87 28.39 -57.17 12.46
C LEU A 87 29.72 -56.68 11.87
N LEU A 88 30.50 -57.56 11.21
CA LEU A 88 31.79 -57.21 10.59
C LEU A 88 31.67 -56.31 9.36
N GLU A 89 30.48 -56.24 8.76
CA GLU A 89 30.16 -55.33 7.64
C GLU A 89 29.81 -53.92 8.10
N GLN A 90 29.51 -53.76 9.41
CA GLN A 90 29.18 -52.44 9.96
C GLN A 90 30.40 -51.52 9.92
N LYS A 91 30.15 -50.22 9.66
CA LYS A 91 31.17 -49.16 9.68
C LYS A 91 31.30 -48.49 11.06
N GLU A 92 30.23 -48.52 11.86
CA GLU A 92 30.17 -47.98 13.23
C GLU A 92 29.60 -49.05 14.17
N TYR A 93 30.27 -49.25 15.31
CA TYR A 93 29.90 -50.28 16.28
C TYR A 93 29.20 -49.73 17.53
N ASN A 94 29.00 -48.43 17.60
CA ASN A 94 28.20 -47.78 18.63
C ASN A 94 26.87 -47.31 18.04
N ASP A 95 25.80 -48.07 18.22
CA ASP A 95 24.44 -47.79 17.68
C ASP A 95 23.97 -46.35 17.95
N TRP A 96 24.41 -45.71 19.04
CA TRP A 96 24.02 -44.35 19.41
C TRP A 96 24.65 -43.25 18.53
N VAL A 97 25.60 -43.59 17.69
CA VAL A 97 26.20 -42.64 16.72
C VAL A 97 25.23 -42.38 15.60
N ASP A 98 24.56 -43.41 15.07
CA ASP A 98 23.56 -43.28 14.01
C ASP A 98 22.36 -42.44 14.53
N ASP A 99 21.86 -42.74 15.74
CA ASP A 99 20.82 -41.93 16.41
C ASP A 99 21.27 -40.48 16.61
N SER A 100 22.55 -40.24 16.91
CA SER A 100 23.09 -38.90 17.10
C SER A 100 23.15 -38.09 15.80
N TYR A 101 23.52 -38.69 14.68
CA TYR A 101 23.44 -38.04 13.39
C TYR A 101 22.02 -37.70 13.01
N LEU A 102 21.09 -38.64 13.19
CA LEU A 102 19.66 -38.36 12.94
C LEU A 102 19.14 -37.22 13.82
N LEU A 103 19.53 -37.15 15.09
CA LEU A 103 19.15 -36.05 16.00
C LEU A 103 19.73 -34.70 15.53
N ILE A 104 21.00 -34.68 15.06
CA ILE A 104 21.60 -33.46 14.51
C ILE A 104 20.82 -33.00 13.29
N GLY A 105 20.51 -33.89 12.33
CA GLY A 105 19.72 -33.53 11.14
C GLY A 105 18.37 -32.96 11.50
N LYS A 106 17.65 -33.57 12.44
CA LYS A 106 16.36 -33.06 12.94
C LYS A 106 16.50 -31.68 13.60
N ALA A 107 17.55 -31.46 14.40
CA ALA A 107 17.76 -30.20 15.08
C ALA A 107 18.11 -29.06 14.09
N HIS A 108 18.92 -29.31 13.07
CA HIS A 108 19.15 -28.35 11.96
C HIS A 108 17.87 -28.07 11.19
N PHE A 109 17.04 -29.10 10.91
CA PHE A 109 15.75 -28.93 10.26
C PHE A 109 14.85 -27.94 11.02
N TYR A 110 14.68 -28.10 12.34
CA TYR A 110 13.85 -27.17 13.15
C TYR A 110 14.44 -25.77 13.30
N LYS A 111 15.71 -25.58 13.01
CA LYS A 111 16.36 -24.28 12.88
C LYS A 111 16.21 -23.66 11.48
N HIS A 112 15.57 -24.37 10.55
CA HIS A 112 15.51 -24.04 9.13
C HIS A 112 16.87 -23.96 8.42
N GLU A 113 17.88 -24.63 8.96
CA GLU A 113 19.18 -24.82 8.34
C GLU A 113 19.11 -26.05 7.41
N PHE A 114 18.38 -25.89 6.29
CA PHE A 114 18.01 -27.02 5.43
C PHE A 114 19.20 -27.63 4.68
N ASN A 115 20.23 -26.87 4.36
CA ASN A 115 21.43 -27.37 3.68
C ASN A 115 22.23 -28.31 4.61
N GLU A 116 22.43 -27.89 5.85
CA GLU A 116 23.09 -28.68 6.89
C GLU A 116 22.28 -29.93 7.21
N ALA A 117 20.97 -29.80 7.38
CA ALA A 117 20.09 -30.93 7.61
C ALA A 117 20.12 -31.93 6.45
N THR A 118 20.12 -31.48 5.19
CA THR A 118 20.23 -32.31 3.99
C THR A 118 21.50 -33.10 3.99
N SER A 119 22.64 -32.47 4.28
CA SER A 119 23.95 -33.13 4.32
C SER A 119 23.98 -34.25 5.37
N VAL A 120 23.42 -33.98 6.56
CA VAL A 120 23.36 -34.97 7.64
C VAL A 120 22.40 -36.11 7.32
N PHE A 121 21.22 -35.84 6.74
CA PHE A 121 20.28 -36.91 6.37
C PHE A 121 20.83 -37.79 5.23
N ASN A 122 21.50 -37.21 4.22
CA ASN A 122 22.17 -37.96 3.18
C ASN A 122 23.28 -38.87 3.77
N PHE A 123 24.04 -38.39 4.76
CA PHE A 123 25.00 -39.21 5.48
C PHE A 123 24.29 -40.36 6.21
N CYS A 124 23.16 -40.10 6.92
CA CYS A 124 22.39 -41.16 7.57
C CYS A 124 21.91 -42.23 6.55
N ILE A 125 21.43 -41.82 5.41
CA ILE A 125 20.92 -42.70 4.35
C ILE A 125 22.05 -43.60 3.81
N ALA A 126 23.25 -43.04 3.60
CA ALA A 126 24.39 -43.76 3.06
C ALA A 126 25.04 -44.69 4.10
N GLU A 127 25.24 -44.22 5.33
CA GLU A 127 26.18 -44.80 6.27
C GLU A 127 25.56 -45.53 7.48
N ALA A 128 24.28 -45.16 7.87
CA ALA A 128 23.71 -45.78 9.05
C ALA A 128 23.52 -47.29 8.90
N ASN A 129 23.71 -48.01 10.01
CA ASN A 129 23.54 -49.46 10.03
C ASN A 129 22.06 -49.87 10.19
N ASP A 130 21.27 -49.06 10.91
CA ASP A 130 19.86 -49.34 11.17
C ASP A 130 18.98 -48.84 10.00
N GLN A 131 18.24 -49.80 9.41
CA GLN A 131 17.30 -49.51 8.32
C GLN A 131 16.19 -48.57 8.75
N ALA A 132 15.80 -48.57 10.02
CA ALA A 132 14.78 -47.65 10.53
C ALA A 132 15.29 -46.19 10.51
N ILE A 133 16.56 -45.99 10.88
CA ILE A 133 17.22 -44.67 10.81
C ILE A 133 17.31 -44.18 9.37
N LYS A 134 17.71 -45.07 8.43
CA LYS A 134 17.73 -44.71 6.98
C LYS A 134 16.36 -44.29 6.49
N THR A 135 15.32 -45.06 6.80
CA THR A 135 13.93 -44.78 6.43
C THR A 135 13.46 -43.45 7.01
N GLU A 136 13.75 -43.21 8.29
CA GLU A 136 13.39 -41.94 8.92
C GLU A 136 14.14 -40.75 8.30
N ALA A 137 15.41 -40.89 7.98
CA ALA A 137 16.21 -39.86 7.33
C ALA A 137 15.66 -39.51 5.94
N ILE A 138 15.18 -40.48 5.16
CA ILE A 138 14.52 -40.23 3.87
C ILE A 138 13.23 -39.43 4.03
N ILE A 139 12.42 -39.75 5.03
CA ILE A 139 11.18 -38.97 5.31
C ILE A 139 11.53 -37.53 5.68
N TRP A 140 12.56 -37.32 6.52
CA TRP A 140 13.01 -35.97 6.88
C TRP A 140 13.59 -35.22 5.67
N LEU A 141 14.28 -35.89 4.76
CA LEU A 141 14.73 -35.29 3.51
C LEU A 141 13.56 -34.88 2.62
N ALA A 142 12.50 -35.70 2.54
CA ALA A 142 11.27 -35.33 1.85
C ALA A 142 10.59 -34.08 2.46
N ARG A 143 10.61 -33.95 3.79
CA ARG A 143 10.11 -32.74 4.48
C ARG A 143 10.92 -31.49 4.12
N ILE A 144 12.25 -31.59 3.98
CA ILE A 144 13.07 -30.49 3.49
C ILE A 144 12.65 -30.11 2.07
N TYR A 145 12.46 -31.10 1.19
CA TYR A 145 12.02 -30.85 -0.17
C TYR A 145 10.63 -30.19 -0.22
N ASN A 146 9.72 -30.53 0.68
CA ASN A 146 8.44 -29.85 0.83
C ASN A 146 8.62 -28.37 1.24
N GLU A 147 9.52 -28.08 2.18
CA GLU A 147 9.77 -26.70 2.64
C GLU A 147 10.50 -25.86 1.58
N THR A 148 11.36 -26.48 0.78
CA THR A 148 12.14 -25.79 -0.26
C THR A 148 11.46 -25.75 -1.63
N GLY A 149 10.25 -26.33 -1.77
CA GLY A 149 9.48 -26.32 -3.01
C GLY A 149 9.92 -27.38 -4.04
N ASN A 150 10.82 -28.31 -3.68
CA ASN A 150 11.29 -29.38 -4.55
C ASN A 150 10.32 -30.57 -4.54
N TYR A 151 9.05 -30.32 -4.85
CA TYR A 151 7.95 -31.28 -4.67
C TYR A 151 8.12 -32.58 -5.48
N ASN A 152 8.72 -32.53 -6.65
CA ASN A 152 8.94 -33.71 -7.50
C ASN A 152 9.90 -34.70 -6.83
N GLU A 153 11.01 -34.21 -6.26
CA GLU A 153 11.94 -35.04 -5.53
C GLU A 153 11.34 -35.59 -4.24
N SER A 154 10.56 -34.79 -3.52
CA SER A 154 9.83 -35.25 -2.34
C SER A 154 8.90 -36.42 -2.70
N LEU A 155 8.10 -36.27 -3.76
CA LEU A 155 7.20 -37.33 -4.21
C LEU A 155 7.96 -38.59 -4.62
N ARG A 156 9.03 -38.44 -5.39
CA ARG A 156 9.86 -39.55 -5.85
C ARG A 156 10.37 -40.42 -4.69
N ILE A 157 11.05 -39.79 -3.72
CA ILE A 157 11.64 -40.54 -2.59
C ILE A 157 10.57 -41.12 -1.65
N LEU A 158 9.41 -40.46 -1.48
CA LEU A 158 8.31 -40.98 -0.71
C LEU A 158 7.66 -42.20 -1.42
N THR A 159 7.49 -42.15 -2.74
CA THR A 159 6.92 -43.25 -3.51
C THR A 159 7.84 -44.48 -3.47
N GLU A 160 9.15 -44.30 -3.57
CA GLU A 160 10.13 -45.38 -3.43
C GLU A 160 10.05 -46.06 -2.05
N LEU A 161 9.77 -45.31 -0.99
CA LEU A 161 9.57 -45.85 0.36
C LEU A 161 8.23 -46.60 0.54
N GLU A 162 7.18 -46.29 -0.20
CA GLU A 162 5.86 -46.93 -0.07
C GLU A 162 5.94 -48.44 -0.45
N VAL A 163 6.88 -48.78 -1.31
CA VAL A 163 7.07 -50.17 -1.76
C VAL A 163 7.72 -51.07 -0.68
N THR A 164 8.27 -50.50 0.38
CA THR A 164 8.93 -51.29 1.45
C THR A 164 7.94 -51.79 2.52
N PRO A 165 7.86 -53.14 2.75
CA PRO A 165 6.76 -53.74 3.52
C PRO A 165 6.76 -53.49 5.03
N SER A 166 7.83 -53.01 5.64
CA SER A 166 7.96 -53.01 7.11
C SER A 166 8.21 -51.66 7.76
N PHE A 167 7.30 -50.69 7.50
CA PHE A 167 7.33 -49.45 8.30
C PHE A 167 6.92 -49.73 9.74
N ALA A 168 7.74 -49.28 10.71
CA ALA A 168 7.24 -49.13 12.07
C ALA A 168 6.02 -48.20 12.12
N LYS A 169 5.03 -48.51 12.97
CA LYS A 169 3.77 -47.75 13.06
C LYS A 169 4.00 -46.26 13.31
N SER A 170 5.03 -45.90 14.09
CA SER A 170 5.42 -44.52 14.34
C SER A 170 5.91 -43.78 13.06
N LEU A 171 6.62 -44.47 12.20
CA LEU A 171 7.10 -43.92 10.93
C LEU A 171 5.98 -43.77 9.89
N LYS A 172 4.97 -44.66 9.91
CA LYS A 172 3.80 -44.55 9.03
C LYS A 172 3.07 -43.24 9.23
N SER A 173 2.84 -42.82 10.48
CA SER A 173 2.20 -41.55 10.77
C SER A 173 2.96 -40.37 10.19
N ILE A 174 4.30 -40.34 10.38
CA ILE A 174 5.16 -39.26 9.88
C ILE A 174 5.19 -39.25 8.35
N TYR A 175 5.31 -40.44 7.73
CA TYR A 175 5.29 -40.59 6.28
C TYR A 175 4.00 -40.02 5.64
N TYR A 176 2.82 -40.49 6.11
CA TYR A 176 1.56 -40.04 5.55
C TYR A 176 1.29 -38.55 5.83
N THR A 177 1.70 -38.03 6.98
CA THR A 177 1.62 -36.59 7.27
C THR A 177 2.53 -35.79 6.32
N THR A 178 3.72 -36.31 6.01
CA THR A 178 4.65 -35.66 5.05
C THR A 178 4.10 -35.67 3.62
N LEU A 179 3.44 -36.76 3.23
CA LEU A 179 2.76 -36.84 1.92
C LEU A 179 1.53 -35.92 1.86
N THR A 180 0.78 -35.79 2.96
CA THR A 180 -0.28 -34.79 3.07
C THR A 180 0.26 -33.37 2.89
N ASP A 181 1.38 -33.05 3.57
CA ASP A 181 2.02 -31.74 3.48
C ASP A 181 2.48 -31.42 2.05
N LEU A 182 3.04 -32.41 1.35
CA LEU A 182 3.40 -32.29 -0.06
C LEU A 182 2.22 -31.85 -0.93
N PHE A 183 1.09 -32.56 -0.83
CA PHE A 183 -0.09 -32.26 -1.66
C PHE A 183 -0.76 -30.96 -1.24
N VAL A 184 -0.83 -30.64 0.05
CA VAL A 184 -1.37 -29.38 0.55
C VAL A 184 -0.56 -28.19 0.02
N LYS A 185 0.77 -28.24 0.05
CA LYS A 185 1.65 -27.19 -0.49
C LYS A 185 1.54 -27.03 -2.00
N GLN A 186 1.24 -28.09 -2.71
CA GLN A 186 0.91 -28.06 -4.16
C GLN A 186 -0.54 -27.62 -4.45
N LYS A 187 -1.36 -27.37 -3.43
CA LYS A 187 -2.80 -27.11 -3.55
C LYS A 187 -3.60 -28.26 -4.20
N LYS A 188 -3.09 -29.47 -4.13
CA LYS A 188 -3.74 -30.70 -4.59
C LYS A 188 -4.54 -31.32 -3.46
N TYR A 189 -5.64 -30.62 -3.09
CA TYR A 189 -6.37 -30.97 -1.88
C TYR A 189 -7.07 -32.34 -1.96
N SER A 190 -7.55 -32.74 -3.12
CA SER A 190 -8.17 -34.06 -3.32
C SER A 190 -7.17 -35.20 -3.10
N GLU A 191 -5.93 -35.04 -3.58
CA GLU A 191 -4.88 -36.04 -3.41
C GLU A 191 -4.35 -36.09 -1.95
N ALA A 192 -4.58 -35.04 -1.17
CA ALA A 192 -4.19 -35.00 0.24
C ALA A 192 -5.13 -35.79 1.15
N LEU A 193 -6.37 -36.12 0.72
CA LEU A 193 -7.41 -36.74 1.55
C LEU A 193 -7.07 -38.19 1.96
N ASP A 194 -6.58 -39.04 1.06
CA ASP A 194 -6.19 -40.43 1.42
C ASP A 194 -4.97 -40.45 2.37
N PRO A 195 -3.88 -39.72 2.09
CA PRO A 195 -2.77 -39.63 3.03
C PRO A 195 -3.14 -39.12 4.44
N ILE A 196 -4.00 -38.09 4.54
CA ILE A 196 -4.33 -37.54 5.86
C ILE A 196 -5.17 -38.52 6.67
N SER A 197 -6.12 -39.23 6.06
CA SER A 197 -6.89 -40.26 6.74
C SER A 197 -5.99 -41.37 7.30
N LYS A 198 -4.98 -41.81 6.53
CA LYS A 198 -3.97 -42.78 6.98
C LYS A 198 -3.06 -42.18 8.07
N ALA A 199 -2.71 -40.89 7.96
CA ALA A 199 -1.94 -40.21 9.00
C ALA A 199 -2.68 -40.20 10.35
N ILE A 200 -3.99 -39.94 10.34
CA ILE A 200 -4.86 -39.97 11.53
C ILE A 200 -4.94 -41.37 12.13
N GLU A 201 -5.12 -42.40 11.29
CA GLU A 201 -5.18 -43.82 11.75
C GLU A 201 -3.91 -44.22 12.50
N PHE A 202 -2.74 -43.87 11.98
CA PHE A 202 -1.44 -44.20 12.59
C PHE A 202 -0.98 -43.19 13.64
N SER A 203 -1.69 -42.04 13.81
CA SER A 203 -1.31 -40.98 14.74
C SER A 203 -1.37 -41.42 16.19
N SER A 204 -0.36 -41.03 16.95
CA SER A 204 -0.30 -41.17 18.40
C SER A 204 -0.46 -39.79 19.07
N GLY A 205 -1.21 -39.80 20.18
CA GLY A 205 -1.43 -38.56 20.94
C GLY A 205 -2.68 -37.78 20.50
N LYS A 206 -3.40 -37.29 21.54
CA LYS A 206 -4.68 -36.60 21.39
C LYS A 206 -4.55 -35.33 20.52
N ARG A 207 -3.50 -34.54 20.77
CA ARG A 207 -3.26 -33.26 20.03
C ARG A 207 -3.13 -33.50 18.53
N ASN A 208 -2.22 -34.37 18.11
CA ASN A 208 -2.01 -34.65 16.70
C ASN A 208 -3.30 -35.16 16.03
N ARG A 209 -4.04 -36.02 16.71
CA ARG A 209 -5.26 -36.61 16.18
C ARG A 209 -6.32 -35.53 15.93
N TYR A 210 -6.70 -34.71 16.91
CA TYR A 210 -7.72 -33.69 16.63
C TYR A 210 -7.25 -32.62 15.64
N ARG A 211 -5.95 -32.30 15.61
CA ARG A 211 -5.41 -31.32 14.66
C ARG A 211 -5.42 -31.84 13.22
N LEU A 212 -5.00 -33.11 13.00
CA LEU A 212 -5.08 -33.72 11.67
C LEU A 212 -6.54 -33.93 11.24
N THR A 213 -7.46 -34.31 12.15
CA THR A 213 -8.89 -34.44 11.83
C THR A 213 -9.52 -33.08 11.49
N TYR A 214 -9.07 -32.01 12.16
CA TYR A 214 -9.49 -30.65 11.78
C TYR A 214 -9.02 -30.27 10.38
N LEU A 215 -7.76 -30.55 10.07
CA LEU A 215 -7.20 -30.31 8.72
C LEU A 215 -7.94 -31.16 7.66
N GLU A 216 -8.25 -32.42 7.96
CA GLU A 216 -9.04 -33.29 7.07
C GLU A 216 -10.42 -32.69 6.79
N ALA A 217 -11.09 -32.12 7.81
CA ALA A 217 -12.35 -31.41 7.64
C ALA A 217 -12.19 -30.18 6.72
N GLN A 218 -11.13 -29.39 6.87
CA GLN A 218 -10.85 -28.25 5.99
C GLN A 218 -10.54 -28.68 4.55
N LEU A 219 -9.84 -29.81 4.36
CA LEU A 219 -9.59 -30.36 3.01
C LEU A 219 -10.88 -30.78 2.33
N PHE A 220 -11.83 -31.42 3.05
CA PHE A 220 -13.15 -31.72 2.52
C PHE A 220 -13.97 -30.46 2.18
N GLU A 221 -13.82 -29.40 2.99
CA GLU A 221 -14.42 -28.09 2.68
C GLU A 221 -13.88 -27.53 1.35
N LEU A 222 -12.55 -27.53 1.18
CA LEU A 222 -11.87 -27.03 -0.03
C LEU A 222 -12.14 -27.86 -1.27
N THR A 223 -12.48 -29.13 -1.13
CA THR A 223 -12.88 -30.02 -2.25
C THR A 223 -14.39 -29.99 -2.54
N GLY A 224 -15.16 -29.16 -1.80
CA GLY A 224 -16.61 -28.99 -1.99
C GLY A 224 -17.46 -30.06 -1.34
N GLU A 225 -16.87 -30.95 -0.52
CA GLU A 225 -17.56 -32.04 0.17
C GLU A 225 -18.07 -31.61 1.56
N GLY A 226 -18.91 -30.56 1.61
CA GLY A 226 -19.36 -29.91 2.84
C GLY A 226 -19.94 -30.83 3.91
N ALA A 227 -20.71 -31.85 3.51
CA ALA A 227 -21.28 -32.84 4.44
C ALA A 227 -20.21 -33.66 5.17
N LYS A 228 -19.14 -34.06 4.46
CA LYS A 228 -17.99 -34.73 5.08
C LYS A 228 -17.21 -33.77 5.95
N ALA A 229 -16.98 -32.55 5.50
CA ALA A 229 -16.33 -31.54 6.31
C ALA A 229 -17.07 -31.33 7.64
N ALA A 230 -18.39 -31.15 7.63
CA ALA A 230 -19.21 -31.02 8.81
C ALA A 230 -19.13 -32.27 9.75
N PHE A 231 -19.09 -33.48 9.16
CA PHE A 231 -18.91 -34.71 9.92
C PHE A 231 -17.57 -34.70 10.68
N TYR A 232 -16.46 -34.40 9.99
CA TYR A 232 -15.13 -34.41 10.61
C TYR A 232 -14.95 -33.28 11.61
N PHE A 233 -15.52 -32.10 11.39
CA PHE A 233 -15.56 -31.05 12.44
C PHE A 233 -16.33 -31.50 13.69
N ARG A 234 -17.43 -32.23 13.55
CA ARG A 234 -18.15 -32.83 14.72
C ARG A 234 -17.28 -33.89 15.41
N GLU A 235 -16.51 -34.70 14.66
CA GLU A 235 -15.56 -35.66 15.26
C GLU A 235 -14.46 -34.95 16.06
N VAL A 236 -13.93 -33.82 15.57
CA VAL A 236 -13.00 -32.99 16.35
C VAL A 236 -13.61 -32.57 17.69
N ILE A 237 -14.85 -32.08 17.70
CA ILE A 237 -15.54 -31.63 18.90
C ILE A 237 -15.67 -32.80 19.91
N LYS A 238 -16.03 -34.01 19.43
CA LYS A 238 -16.13 -35.23 20.28
C LYS A 238 -14.81 -35.62 20.94
N MET A 239 -13.68 -35.24 20.38
CA MET A 239 -12.37 -35.51 20.97
C MET A 239 -12.05 -34.60 22.16
N ASN A 240 -12.95 -33.71 22.60
CA ASN A 240 -12.72 -32.70 23.63
C ASN A 240 -11.38 -31.95 23.45
N PRO A 241 -11.17 -31.25 22.35
CA PRO A 241 -9.96 -30.46 22.11
C PRO A 241 -9.93 -29.24 23.05
N PRO A 242 -8.84 -28.42 23.02
CA PRO A 242 -8.85 -27.08 23.61
C PRO A 242 -10.00 -26.23 23.07
N TYR A 243 -10.50 -25.30 23.91
CA TYR A 243 -11.67 -24.48 23.58
C TYR A 243 -11.57 -23.76 22.23
N GLU A 244 -10.41 -23.25 21.90
CA GLU A 244 -10.17 -22.56 20.63
C GLU A 244 -10.41 -23.44 19.40
N VAL A 245 -9.97 -24.70 19.45
CA VAL A 245 -10.20 -25.68 18.37
C VAL A 245 -11.69 -26.04 18.28
N GLU A 246 -12.33 -26.28 19.43
CA GLU A 246 -13.77 -26.59 19.53
C GLU A 246 -14.60 -25.44 18.98
N PHE A 247 -14.27 -24.21 19.37
CA PHE A 247 -14.95 -22.99 18.92
C PHE A 247 -14.88 -22.87 17.40
N ASN A 248 -13.67 -22.95 16.83
CA ASN A 248 -13.50 -22.81 15.39
C ASN A 248 -14.13 -23.99 14.59
N ALA A 249 -14.13 -25.19 15.15
CA ALA A 249 -14.85 -26.32 14.53
C ALA A 249 -16.37 -26.04 14.43
N ARG A 250 -16.97 -25.43 15.46
CA ARG A 250 -18.40 -25.03 15.46
C ARG A 250 -18.66 -23.92 14.45
N ILE A 251 -17.78 -22.93 14.34
CA ILE A 251 -17.86 -21.85 13.34
C ILE A 251 -17.79 -22.43 11.92
N ASN A 252 -16.87 -23.36 11.65
CA ASN A 252 -16.71 -23.95 10.34
C ASN A 252 -17.87 -24.88 9.96
N ILE A 253 -18.50 -25.57 10.91
CA ILE A 253 -19.76 -26.32 10.65
C ILE A 253 -20.82 -25.38 10.05
N ALA A 254 -20.94 -24.16 10.55
CA ALA A 254 -21.85 -23.17 10.01
C ALA A 254 -21.43 -22.65 8.62
N GLY A 255 -20.14 -22.71 8.27
CA GLY A 255 -19.64 -22.39 6.94
C GLY A 255 -19.98 -23.46 5.89
N VAL A 256 -19.94 -24.72 6.26
CA VAL A 256 -20.05 -25.87 5.33
C VAL A 256 -21.43 -26.55 5.31
N PHE A 257 -22.38 -26.18 6.18
CA PHE A 257 -23.67 -26.83 6.25
C PHE A 257 -24.44 -26.76 4.92
N ASP A 258 -25.26 -27.78 4.66
CA ASP A 258 -26.19 -27.85 3.53
C ASP A 258 -27.61 -27.54 4.03
N VAL A 259 -28.28 -26.57 3.43
CA VAL A 259 -29.64 -26.14 3.78
C VAL A 259 -30.65 -27.29 3.67
N ASN A 260 -30.43 -28.24 2.76
CA ASN A 260 -31.34 -29.31 2.46
C ASN A 260 -31.17 -30.57 3.32
N THR A 261 -29.96 -30.82 3.84
CA THR A 261 -29.59 -32.05 4.54
C THR A 261 -29.30 -31.86 6.02
N ASP A 262 -28.82 -30.69 6.41
CA ASP A 262 -28.53 -30.34 7.79
C ASP A 262 -29.75 -29.70 8.49
N LYS A 263 -29.64 -29.47 9.78
CA LYS A 263 -30.64 -28.78 10.59
C LYS A 263 -30.20 -27.32 10.87
N PRO A 264 -30.46 -26.38 9.94
CA PRO A 264 -29.98 -25.01 10.05
C PRO A 264 -30.38 -24.34 11.39
N ALA A 265 -31.61 -24.60 11.84
CA ALA A 265 -32.13 -24.03 13.08
C ALA A 265 -31.35 -24.49 14.34
N GLU A 266 -30.78 -25.71 14.35
CA GLU A 266 -29.98 -26.19 15.47
C GLU A 266 -28.61 -25.48 15.48
N ILE A 267 -27.96 -25.35 14.30
CA ILE A 267 -26.67 -24.66 14.14
C ILE A 267 -26.83 -23.19 14.50
N ARG A 268 -27.88 -22.52 14.04
CA ARG A 268 -28.18 -21.10 14.34
C ARG A 268 -28.36 -20.89 15.83
N ARG A 269 -29.16 -21.73 16.51
CA ARG A 269 -29.34 -21.67 17.99
C ARG A 269 -28.04 -21.87 18.73
N GLU A 270 -27.17 -22.71 18.24
CA GLU A 270 -25.84 -22.92 18.83
C GLU A 270 -24.98 -21.67 18.71
N LEU A 271 -24.87 -21.05 17.55
CA LEU A 271 -24.15 -19.80 17.33
C LEU A 271 -24.71 -18.65 18.18
N GLU A 272 -26.05 -18.53 18.25
CA GLU A 272 -26.70 -17.53 19.13
C GLU A 272 -26.42 -17.77 20.61
N ARG A 273 -26.32 -19.04 21.06
CA ARG A 273 -25.87 -19.37 22.39
C ARG A 273 -24.43 -18.96 22.63
N MET A 274 -23.56 -19.19 21.63
CA MET A 274 -22.16 -18.76 21.68
C MET A 274 -22.03 -17.25 21.78
N LEU A 275 -22.89 -16.45 21.11
CA LEU A 275 -22.91 -14.99 21.25
C LEU A 275 -23.24 -14.50 22.67
N ARG A 276 -24.04 -15.24 23.40
CA ARG A 276 -24.44 -14.88 24.79
C ARG A 276 -23.39 -15.31 25.83
N ASP A 277 -22.48 -16.20 25.47
CA ASP A 277 -21.42 -16.65 26.39
C ASP A 277 -20.31 -15.57 26.46
N SER A 278 -20.07 -15.08 27.67
CA SER A 278 -19.06 -14.06 27.94
C SER A 278 -17.64 -14.44 27.51
N LYS A 279 -17.35 -15.76 27.43
CA LYS A 279 -16.05 -16.27 26.93
C LYS A 279 -15.77 -15.88 25.45
N ASN A 280 -16.84 -15.67 24.70
CA ASN A 280 -16.76 -15.39 23.27
C ASN A 280 -16.80 -13.90 22.93
N LYS A 281 -16.68 -13.02 23.91
CA LYS A 281 -16.76 -11.58 23.69
C LYS A 281 -15.74 -11.09 22.65
N ASP A 282 -14.54 -11.65 22.66
CA ASP A 282 -13.46 -11.29 21.76
C ASP A 282 -13.55 -12.00 20.39
N PHE A 283 -14.48 -12.93 20.21
CA PHE A 283 -14.71 -13.74 19.02
C PHE A 283 -16.08 -13.50 18.39
N GLN A 284 -16.81 -12.48 18.80
CA GLN A 284 -18.14 -12.16 18.26
C GLN A 284 -18.11 -11.86 16.77
N ASP A 285 -16.99 -11.32 16.26
CA ASP A 285 -16.75 -11.10 14.85
C ASP A 285 -16.86 -12.38 14.02
N LEU A 286 -16.25 -13.48 14.47
CA LEU A 286 -16.33 -14.79 13.82
C LEU A 286 -17.73 -15.38 13.88
N ILE A 287 -18.44 -15.24 15.01
CA ILE A 287 -19.78 -15.77 15.16
C ILE A 287 -20.77 -15.01 14.27
N TYR A 288 -20.69 -13.67 14.22
CA TYR A 288 -21.51 -12.89 13.30
C TYR A 288 -21.19 -13.20 11.85
N PHE A 289 -19.93 -13.44 11.51
CA PHE A 289 -19.55 -13.86 10.16
C PHE A 289 -20.17 -15.20 9.78
N ALA A 290 -20.14 -16.17 10.69
CA ALA A 290 -20.76 -17.48 10.50
C ALA A 290 -22.30 -17.37 10.33
N LEU A 291 -22.98 -16.54 11.13
CA LEU A 291 -24.41 -16.25 10.97
C LEU A 291 -24.72 -15.56 9.62
N GLY A 292 -23.85 -14.66 9.17
CA GLY A 292 -23.95 -14.02 7.86
C GLY A 292 -23.85 -15.04 6.72
N ASN A 293 -22.88 -15.95 6.81
CA ASN A 293 -22.76 -17.05 5.82
C ASN A 293 -23.98 -17.98 5.83
N MET A 294 -24.55 -18.25 7.00
CA MET A 294 -25.79 -19.03 7.08
C MET A 294 -26.95 -18.29 6.38
N SER A 295 -27.15 -17.00 6.71
CA SER A 295 -28.22 -16.18 6.12
C SER A 295 -28.06 -16.05 4.60
N MET A 296 -26.82 -15.96 4.10
CA MET A 296 -26.50 -15.96 2.67
C MET A 296 -26.97 -17.28 2.01
N LYS A 297 -26.65 -18.44 2.60
CA LYS A 297 -27.07 -19.74 2.06
C LYS A 297 -28.58 -19.97 2.16
N GLU A 298 -29.24 -19.42 3.16
CA GLU A 298 -30.70 -19.45 3.33
C GLU A 298 -31.42 -18.44 2.44
N GLY A 299 -30.70 -17.56 1.74
CA GLY A 299 -31.26 -16.51 0.87
C GLY A 299 -31.86 -15.33 1.62
N ASN A 300 -31.56 -15.15 2.92
CA ASN A 300 -32.06 -14.03 3.71
C ASN A 300 -31.10 -12.83 3.62
N GLU A 301 -31.24 -12.04 2.58
CA GLU A 301 -30.35 -10.92 2.23
C GLU A 301 -30.26 -9.85 3.34
N ALA A 302 -31.39 -9.55 4.02
CA ALA A 302 -31.41 -8.52 5.04
C ALA A 302 -30.58 -8.90 6.27
N GLU A 303 -30.72 -10.15 6.72
CA GLU A 303 -29.93 -10.69 7.82
C GLU A 303 -28.47 -10.89 7.44
N GLU A 304 -28.20 -11.38 6.21
CA GLU A 304 -26.83 -11.53 5.67
C GLU A 304 -26.05 -10.22 5.81
N VAL A 305 -26.58 -9.13 5.26
CA VAL A 305 -25.94 -7.81 5.30
C VAL A 305 -25.80 -7.30 6.74
N ASP A 306 -26.80 -7.48 7.57
CA ASP A 306 -26.76 -7.06 8.97
C ASP A 306 -25.69 -7.81 9.77
N PHE A 307 -25.61 -9.13 9.61
CA PHE A 307 -24.62 -9.93 10.30
C PHE A 307 -23.19 -9.66 9.83
N PHE A 308 -22.93 -9.49 8.52
CA PHE A 308 -21.60 -9.13 8.05
C PHE A 308 -21.19 -7.72 8.51
N ARG A 309 -22.13 -6.76 8.62
CA ARG A 309 -21.85 -5.45 9.24
C ARG A 309 -21.51 -5.59 10.71
N LYS A 310 -22.28 -6.36 11.48
CA LYS A 310 -22.00 -6.63 12.90
C LYS A 310 -20.64 -7.30 13.07
N SER A 311 -20.30 -8.24 12.20
CA SER A 311 -18.98 -8.88 12.18
C SER A 311 -17.85 -7.86 11.98
N ALA A 312 -17.96 -7.01 10.98
CA ALA A 312 -16.96 -5.96 10.70
C ALA A 312 -16.83 -4.96 11.86
N MET A 313 -17.94 -4.64 12.55
CA MET A 313 -17.95 -3.75 13.71
C MET A 313 -17.35 -4.40 14.96
N ALA A 314 -17.61 -5.68 15.18
CA ALA A 314 -17.08 -6.45 16.31
C ALA A 314 -15.57 -6.73 16.19
N ALA A 315 -15.04 -6.82 14.96
CA ALA A 315 -13.64 -7.12 14.67
C ALA A 315 -12.72 -5.92 14.97
N SER A 316 -12.58 -5.58 16.25
CA SER A 316 -11.75 -4.44 16.68
C SER A 316 -10.25 -4.76 16.67
N GLN A 317 -9.86 -5.98 16.97
CA GLN A 317 -8.47 -6.44 17.03
C GLN A 317 -8.09 -7.35 15.85
N ASN A 318 -9.04 -8.09 15.30
CA ASN A 318 -8.84 -9.00 14.18
C ASN A 318 -9.07 -8.28 12.85
N GLN A 319 -8.04 -7.56 12.37
CA GLN A 319 -8.13 -6.78 11.13
C GLN A 319 -8.41 -7.65 9.90
N ASN A 320 -7.82 -8.84 9.84
CA ASN A 320 -8.05 -9.75 8.71
C ASN A 320 -9.51 -10.22 8.66
N GLN A 321 -10.13 -10.57 9.79
CA GLN A 321 -11.55 -10.91 9.85
C GLN A 321 -12.44 -9.72 9.47
N LYS A 322 -12.07 -8.50 9.86
CA LYS A 322 -12.75 -7.27 9.42
C LYS A 322 -12.72 -7.13 7.90
N GLY A 323 -11.55 -7.37 7.29
CA GLY A 323 -11.39 -7.40 5.85
C GLY A 323 -12.27 -8.45 5.17
N ARG A 324 -12.34 -9.66 5.73
CA ARG A 324 -13.22 -10.75 5.22
C ARG A 324 -14.69 -10.37 5.28
N SER A 325 -15.12 -9.71 6.35
CA SER A 325 -16.52 -9.26 6.50
C SER A 325 -16.87 -8.17 5.47
N TYR A 326 -15.96 -7.23 5.21
CA TYR A 326 -16.14 -6.26 4.15
C TYR A 326 -16.10 -6.90 2.76
N LEU A 327 -15.28 -7.92 2.54
CA LEU A 327 -15.24 -8.67 1.28
C LEU A 327 -16.56 -9.39 1.01
N ALA A 328 -17.17 -10.00 2.05
CA ALA A 328 -18.49 -10.63 1.93
C ALA A 328 -19.56 -9.59 1.53
N LEU A 329 -19.60 -8.44 2.19
CA LEU A 329 -20.48 -7.32 1.81
C LEU A 329 -20.21 -6.81 0.39
N ALA A 330 -18.93 -6.71 0.01
CA ALA A 330 -18.53 -6.29 -1.33
C ALA A 330 -19.05 -7.24 -2.41
N ASN A 331 -18.90 -8.55 -2.21
CA ASN A 331 -19.41 -9.58 -3.11
C ASN A 331 -20.94 -9.52 -3.21
N HIS A 332 -21.64 -9.44 -2.07
CA HIS A 332 -23.11 -9.30 -2.04
C HIS A 332 -23.59 -8.15 -2.93
N TYR A 333 -23.03 -6.93 -2.76
CA TYR A 333 -23.43 -5.78 -3.55
C TYR A 333 -22.95 -5.83 -5.01
N TYR A 334 -21.84 -6.53 -5.28
CA TYR A 334 -21.38 -6.77 -6.64
C TYR A 334 -22.33 -7.65 -7.43
N ASP A 335 -22.82 -8.74 -6.81
CA ASP A 335 -23.77 -9.67 -7.40
C ASP A 335 -25.16 -9.04 -7.60
N LYS A 336 -25.47 -7.98 -6.85
CA LYS A 336 -26.72 -7.18 -6.97
C LYS A 336 -26.59 -5.94 -7.86
N PRO A 337 -25.65 -5.85 -8.76
CA PRO A 337 -25.10 -4.69 -9.50
C PRO A 337 -25.18 -3.32 -8.79
N ASP A 338 -25.05 -3.27 -7.45
CA ASP A 338 -24.87 -2.02 -6.71
C ASP A 338 -23.37 -1.70 -6.61
N TYR A 339 -22.78 -1.34 -7.75
CA TYR A 339 -21.34 -1.11 -7.86
C TYR A 339 -20.82 0.04 -6.99
N MET A 340 -21.71 0.98 -6.62
CA MET A 340 -21.37 2.07 -5.69
C MET A 340 -21.03 1.53 -4.29
N LYS A 341 -21.88 0.65 -3.75
CA LYS A 341 -21.62 0.02 -2.46
C LYS A 341 -20.53 -1.04 -2.58
N ALA A 342 -20.57 -1.86 -3.63
CA ALA A 342 -19.55 -2.86 -3.87
C ALA A 342 -18.14 -2.27 -3.87
N GLY A 343 -17.89 -1.20 -4.62
CA GLY A 343 -16.59 -0.55 -4.69
C GLY A 343 -16.09 -0.07 -3.33
N ARG A 344 -16.94 0.56 -2.53
CA ARG A 344 -16.60 1.02 -1.18
C ARG A 344 -16.23 -0.13 -0.23
N TYR A 345 -16.98 -1.24 -0.32
CA TYR A 345 -16.70 -2.40 0.52
C TYR A 345 -15.47 -3.17 0.05
N TYR A 346 -15.21 -3.26 -1.28
CA TYR A 346 -13.93 -3.81 -1.78
C TYR A 346 -12.73 -2.99 -1.34
N ASP A 347 -12.85 -1.67 -1.35
CA ASP A 347 -11.79 -0.77 -0.88
C ASP A 347 -11.47 -1.01 0.60
N SER A 348 -12.53 -1.04 1.43
CA SER A 348 -12.41 -1.38 2.85
C SER A 348 -11.83 -2.79 3.05
N ALA A 349 -12.25 -3.77 2.24
CA ALA A 349 -11.74 -5.13 2.34
C ALA A 349 -10.24 -5.19 2.05
N VAL A 350 -9.79 -4.59 0.95
CA VAL A 350 -8.35 -4.55 0.57
C VAL A 350 -7.50 -3.82 1.60
N PHE A 351 -8.05 -2.78 2.25
CA PHE A 351 -7.35 -2.05 3.31
C PHE A 351 -7.08 -2.91 4.56
N PHE A 352 -8.05 -3.76 4.97
CA PHE A 352 -7.96 -4.55 6.20
C PHE A 352 -7.41 -5.96 5.99
N LEU A 353 -7.49 -6.54 4.80
CA LEU A 353 -6.98 -7.87 4.51
C LEU A 353 -5.44 -7.91 4.52
N ASP A 354 -4.89 -9.00 5.04
CA ASP A 354 -3.46 -9.29 4.93
C ASP A 354 -3.07 -9.47 3.46
N GLN A 355 -1.89 -8.98 3.06
CA GLN A 355 -1.36 -9.15 1.70
C GLN A 355 -1.12 -10.61 1.32
N LYS A 356 -1.02 -11.51 2.31
CA LYS A 356 -0.93 -12.97 2.12
C LYS A 356 -2.29 -13.63 1.88
N TYR A 357 -3.39 -12.87 2.02
CA TYR A 357 -4.74 -13.40 1.76
C TYR A 357 -4.81 -13.96 0.33
N PRO A 358 -5.45 -15.14 0.12
CA PRO A 358 -5.57 -15.73 -1.20
C PRO A 358 -6.15 -14.71 -2.20
N ASP A 359 -5.52 -14.63 -3.38
CA ASP A 359 -5.93 -13.73 -4.46
C ASP A 359 -5.97 -12.22 -4.12
N TYR A 360 -5.25 -11.80 -3.06
CA TYR A 360 -5.19 -10.38 -2.65
C TYR A 360 -4.88 -9.43 -3.81
N LYS A 361 -3.95 -9.82 -4.72
CA LYS A 361 -3.61 -9.00 -5.90
C LYS A 361 -4.82 -8.84 -6.85
N VAL A 362 -5.59 -9.91 -7.05
CA VAL A 362 -6.80 -9.89 -7.88
C VAL A 362 -7.86 -9.00 -7.24
N LEU A 363 -8.08 -9.14 -5.93
CA LEU A 363 -9.01 -8.30 -5.16
C LEU A 363 -8.61 -6.82 -5.23
N LYS A 364 -7.32 -6.52 -5.11
CA LYS A 364 -6.80 -5.15 -5.23
C LYS A 364 -7.06 -4.57 -6.63
N THR A 365 -6.81 -5.33 -7.68
CA THR A 365 -7.10 -4.91 -9.07
C THR A 365 -8.61 -4.69 -9.27
N LYS A 366 -9.45 -5.57 -8.73
CA LYS A 366 -10.93 -5.44 -8.78
C LYS A 366 -11.40 -4.19 -8.04
N SER A 367 -10.86 -3.91 -6.84
CA SER A 367 -11.13 -2.70 -6.09
C SER A 367 -10.76 -1.45 -6.89
N GLN A 368 -9.56 -1.40 -7.46
CA GLN A 368 -9.10 -0.28 -8.29
C GLN A 368 -10.01 -0.05 -9.52
N SER A 369 -10.44 -1.13 -10.17
CA SER A 369 -11.34 -1.07 -11.32
C SER A 369 -12.72 -0.52 -10.94
N LEU A 370 -13.26 -0.95 -9.81
CA LEU A 370 -14.53 -0.45 -9.27
C LEU A 370 -14.41 0.98 -8.78
N ASN A 371 -13.30 1.37 -8.16
CA ASN A 371 -13.08 2.74 -7.71
C ASN A 371 -13.06 3.73 -8.88
N ALA A 372 -12.48 3.33 -10.04
CA ALA A 372 -12.54 4.11 -11.25
C ALA A 372 -14.00 4.34 -11.72
N LEU A 373 -14.86 3.32 -11.64
CA LEU A 373 -16.29 3.43 -11.95
C LEU A 373 -17.01 4.29 -10.89
N VAL A 374 -16.82 3.99 -9.60
CA VAL A 374 -17.47 4.69 -8.49
C VAL A 374 -17.16 6.18 -8.50
N SER A 375 -15.95 6.59 -8.86
CA SER A 375 -15.58 7.99 -8.99
C SER A 375 -16.44 8.71 -10.05
N GLN A 376 -16.68 8.08 -11.19
CA GLN A 376 -17.52 8.65 -12.26
C GLN A 376 -18.99 8.71 -11.84
N LEU A 377 -19.51 7.62 -11.27
CA LEU A 377 -20.90 7.60 -10.76
C LEU A 377 -21.13 8.64 -9.66
N THR A 378 -20.12 8.86 -8.80
CA THR A 378 -20.18 9.89 -7.76
C THR A 378 -20.22 11.28 -8.37
N ILE A 379 -19.44 11.57 -9.41
CA ILE A 379 -19.48 12.85 -10.13
C ILE A 379 -20.88 13.08 -10.69
N ILE A 380 -21.44 12.10 -11.39
CA ILE A 380 -22.80 12.20 -11.96
C ILE A 380 -23.83 12.50 -10.86
N GLN A 381 -23.83 11.72 -9.79
CA GLN A 381 -24.79 11.87 -8.70
C GLN A 381 -24.65 13.22 -7.98
N THR A 382 -23.40 13.68 -7.78
CA THR A 382 -23.11 14.94 -7.12
C THR A 382 -23.56 16.11 -7.97
N GLU A 383 -23.18 16.17 -9.24
CA GLU A 383 -23.55 17.25 -10.15
C GLU A 383 -25.07 17.28 -10.39
N ASP A 384 -25.74 16.12 -10.53
CA ASP A 384 -27.19 16.02 -10.63
C ASP A 384 -27.90 16.58 -9.37
N SER A 385 -27.38 16.25 -8.19
CA SER A 385 -27.89 16.77 -6.92
C SER A 385 -27.71 18.29 -6.83
N LEU A 386 -26.53 18.80 -7.23
CA LEU A 386 -26.24 20.24 -7.24
C LEU A 386 -27.16 20.99 -8.22
N GLN A 387 -27.35 20.44 -9.43
CA GLN A 387 -28.30 21.03 -10.40
C GLN A 387 -29.73 21.01 -9.90
N THR A 388 -30.17 19.93 -9.25
CA THR A 388 -31.52 19.84 -8.66
C THR A 388 -31.72 20.92 -7.60
N VAL A 389 -30.77 21.08 -6.68
CA VAL A 389 -30.84 22.13 -5.64
C VAL A 389 -30.75 23.53 -6.26
N ALA A 390 -29.91 23.71 -7.28
CA ALA A 390 -29.79 24.99 -7.99
C ALA A 390 -31.09 25.42 -8.71
N SER A 391 -31.90 24.46 -9.18
CA SER A 391 -33.17 24.71 -9.86
C SER A 391 -34.33 25.05 -8.94
N MET A 392 -34.18 24.84 -7.62
CA MET A 392 -35.21 25.19 -6.61
C MET A 392 -35.35 26.70 -6.45
N SER A 393 -36.51 27.15 -5.93
CA SER A 393 -36.66 28.53 -5.47
C SER A 393 -35.64 28.82 -4.34
N GLU A 394 -35.32 30.10 -4.13
CA GLU A 394 -34.39 30.50 -3.07
C GLU A 394 -34.85 30.02 -1.68
N SER A 395 -36.17 30.12 -1.43
CA SER A 395 -36.82 29.69 -0.18
C SER A 395 -36.67 28.17 0.00
N ASP A 396 -37.00 27.36 -1.03
CA ASP A 396 -36.97 25.91 -0.96
C ASP A 396 -35.51 25.40 -0.87
N ARG A 397 -34.60 26.07 -1.57
CA ARG A 397 -33.16 25.79 -1.53
C ARG A 397 -32.60 25.98 -0.11
N ASN A 398 -32.91 27.12 0.51
CA ASN A 398 -32.47 27.43 1.87
C ASN A 398 -33.10 26.46 2.89
N ALA A 399 -34.37 26.11 2.71
CA ALA A 399 -35.05 25.11 3.53
C ALA A 399 -34.34 23.72 3.41
N LYS A 400 -34.03 23.29 2.16
CA LYS A 400 -33.37 22.02 1.91
C LYS A 400 -31.94 21.97 2.48
N ILE A 401 -31.16 23.02 2.34
CA ILE A 401 -29.85 23.17 2.94
C ILE A 401 -29.93 23.08 4.46
N SER A 402 -30.90 23.76 5.07
CA SER A 402 -31.12 23.73 6.52
C SER A 402 -31.53 22.34 7.00
N GLU A 403 -32.35 21.61 6.24
CA GLU A 403 -32.69 20.19 6.52
C GLU A 403 -31.45 19.30 6.50
N ILE A 404 -30.59 19.45 5.50
CA ILE A 404 -29.32 18.69 5.38
C ILE A 404 -28.44 18.97 6.58
N ILE A 405 -28.24 20.23 6.94
CA ILE A 405 -27.43 20.63 8.09
C ILE A 405 -28.01 20.07 9.39
N ALA A 406 -29.32 20.19 9.59
CA ALA A 406 -30.00 19.65 10.76
C ALA A 406 -29.86 18.14 10.89
N LYS A 407 -29.94 17.41 9.77
CA LYS A 407 -29.73 15.98 9.74
C LYS A 407 -28.27 15.61 10.12
N ILE A 408 -27.28 16.31 9.58
CA ILE A 408 -25.87 16.11 9.92
C ILE A 408 -25.63 16.35 11.42
N LEU A 409 -26.14 17.43 11.96
CA LEU A 409 -26.01 17.74 13.38
C LEU A 409 -26.69 16.71 14.28
N LYS A 410 -27.84 16.19 13.86
CA LYS A 410 -28.54 15.11 14.57
C LYS A 410 -27.74 13.82 14.56
N ASP A 411 -27.25 13.38 13.39
CA ASP A 411 -26.47 12.18 13.23
C ASP A 411 -25.16 12.26 14.05
N GLU A 412 -24.50 13.43 14.07
CA GLU A 412 -23.33 13.68 14.92
C GLU A 412 -23.67 13.61 16.42
N SER A 413 -24.81 14.14 16.84
CA SER A 413 -25.23 14.12 18.25
C SER A 413 -25.58 12.70 18.72
N GLU A 414 -26.07 11.85 17.82
CA GLU A 414 -26.40 10.45 18.10
C GLU A 414 -25.18 9.51 17.98
N GLY A 415 -23.99 10.04 17.65
CA GLY A 415 -22.77 9.25 17.43
C GLY A 415 -22.83 8.35 16.19
N LYS A 416 -23.82 8.58 15.32
CA LYS A 416 -23.91 7.92 14.02
C LYS A 416 -23.03 8.68 13.03
N THR A 417 -22.09 8.01 12.42
CA THR A 417 -21.41 8.55 11.24
C THR A 417 -22.46 8.76 10.15
N SER A 418 -22.73 10.02 9.82
CA SER A 418 -23.68 10.28 8.76
C SER A 418 -23.10 9.81 7.42
N GLU A 419 -23.96 9.31 6.55
CA GLU A 419 -23.60 8.94 5.17
C GLU A 419 -22.95 10.11 4.40
N TYR A 420 -23.21 11.34 4.85
CA TYR A 420 -22.63 12.59 4.34
C TYR A 420 -21.21 12.83 4.83
N THR A 421 -20.90 12.53 6.08
CA THR A 421 -19.55 12.65 6.65
C THR A 421 -18.63 11.62 6.04
N ASP A 422 -19.14 10.42 5.76
CA ASP A 422 -18.39 9.37 5.05
C ASP A 422 -18.14 9.75 3.59
N ARG A 423 -19.09 10.40 2.90
CA ARG A 423 -18.89 10.89 1.52
C ARG A 423 -17.86 12.00 1.45
N TYR A 424 -17.89 12.95 2.40
CA TYR A 424 -16.95 14.06 2.44
C TYR A 424 -15.54 13.58 2.79
N ASN A 425 -15.42 12.70 3.77
CA ASN A 425 -14.14 12.12 4.18
C ASN A 425 -13.56 11.20 3.10
N LEU A 426 -14.39 10.43 2.40
CA LEU A 426 -13.98 9.61 1.27
C LEU A 426 -13.54 10.45 0.08
N GLY A 427 -14.25 11.55 -0.23
CA GLY A 427 -13.87 12.49 -1.29
C GLY A 427 -12.52 13.16 -1.01
N GLN A 428 -12.30 13.61 0.23
CA GLN A 428 -11.00 14.16 0.66
C GLN A 428 -9.91 13.10 0.71
N PHE A 429 -10.22 11.87 1.09
CA PHE A 429 -9.28 10.75 1.08
C PHE A 429 -8.76 10.49 -0.35
N TYR A 430 -9.67 10.39 -1.33
CA TYR A 430 -9.29 10.19 -2.73
C TYR A 430 -8.57 11.40 -3.36
N GLU A 431 -8.92 12.62 -2.95
CA GLU A 431 -8.23 13.82 -3.42
C GLU A 431 -6.82 13.96 -2.81
N ASN A 432 -6.64 13.57 -1.57
CA ASN A 432 -5.35 13.52 -0.91
C ASN A 432 -4.51 12.33 -1.39
N GLU A 433 -5.11 11.20 -1.70
CA GLU A 433 -4.43 10.04 -2.30
C GLU A 433 -3.95 10.37 -3.72
N ARG A 434 -4.74 11.08 -4.52
CA ARG A 434 -4.30 11.60 -5.84
C ARG A 434 -3.11 12.56 -5.72
N ARG A 435 -3.07 13.39 -4.69
CA ARG A 435 -1.94 14.32 -4.43
C ARG A 435 -0.72 13.58 -3.87
N SER A 436 -0.90 12.44 -3.22
CA SER A 436 0.19 11.63 -2.63
C SER A 436 0.73 10.54 -3.56
N GLN A 437 0.01 10.14 -4.61
CA GLN A 437 0.48 9.17 -5.61
C GLN A 437 1.71 9.65 -6.41
N GLY A 438 2.09 10.93 -6.29
CA GLY A 438 3.37 11.43 -6.79
C GLY A 438 4.58 11.13 -5.90
N ASN A 439 4.42 10.46 -4.74
CA ASN A 439 5.51 10.30 -3.75
C ASN A 439 5.43 9.01 -2.93
N ILE A 440 5.04 7.88 -3.54
CA ILE A 440 5.03 6.57 -2.86
C ILE A 440 6.32 5.80 -3.23
N ASP A 441 7.46 6.31 -2.77
CA ASP A 441 8.67 5.53 -2.56
C ASP A 441 9.42 6.07 -1.34
N GLN A 442 8.82 5.88 -0.16
CA GLN A 442 9.56 6.02 1.10
C GLN A 442 8.98 5.06 2.15
N GLU A 443 9.34 3.78 2.03
CA GLU A 443 9.38 2.88 3.17
C GLU A 443 10.27 3.49 4.27
N GLY A 444 9.71 3.70 5.45
CA GLY A 444 10.50 4.00 6.65
C GLY A 444 10.37 5.40 7.25
N LYS A 445 9.46 6.26 6.85
CA LYS A 445 9.24 7.52 7.56
C LYS A 445 8.28 7.36 8.74
N TRP A 446 8.75 7.78 9.91
CA TRP A 446 7.98 7.87 11.14
C TRP A 446 6.63 8.55 10.91
N TYR A 447 5.54 8.05 11.53
CA TYR A 447 4.16 8.44 11.21
C TYR A 447 3.87 9.95 11.26
N PHE A 448 4.64 10.75 12.03
CA PHE A 448 4.55 12.22 12.06
C PHE A 448 4.88 12.88 10.71
N TYR A 449 5.61 12.22 9.84
CA TYR A 449 5.94 12.74 8.51
C TYR A 449 5.02 12.17 7.42
N ASN A 450 4.09 11.28 7.79
CA ASN A 450 3.09 10.74 6.88
C ASN A 450 1.78 11.53 7.04
N GLN A 451 1.52 12.47 6.15
CA GLN A 451 0.33 13.34 6.15
C GLN A 451 -0.97 12.55 6.06
N ALA A 452 -1.00 11.43 5.35
CA ALA A 452 -2.16 10.55 5.25
C ALA A 452 -2.45 9.87 6.59
N ALA A 453 -1.42 9.34 7.26
CA ALA A 453 -1.55 8.74 8.58
C ALA A 453 -1.96 9.77 9.65
N LEU A 454 -1.45 11.00 9.57
CA LEU A 454 -1.84 12.10 10.46
C LEU A 454 -3.30 12.52 10.29
N THR A 455 -3.76 12.61 9.06
CA THR A 455 -5.15 12.99 8.74
C THR A 455 -6.12 11.92 9.19
N PHE A 456 -5.80 10.65 8.92
CA PHE A 456 -6.56 9.49 9.41
C PHE A 456 -6.57 9.43 10.95
N GLY A 457 -5.40 9.58 11.57
CA GLY A 457 -5.27 9.58 13.02
C GLY A 457 -6.04 10.71 13.71
N ARG A 458 -6.09 11.92 13.10
CA ARG A 458 -6.89 13.04 13.58
C ARG A 458 -8.39 12.77 13.48
N THR A 459 -8.84 12.18 12.38
CA THR A 459 -10.25 11.82 12.18
C THR A 459 -10.69 10.75 13.17
N GLU A 460 -9.87 9.70 13.36
CA GLU A 460 -10.14 8.64 14.33
C GLU A 460 -10.06 9.15 15.78
N PHE A 461 -9.13 10.07 16.09
CA PHE A 461 -9.04 10.73 17.38
C PHE A 461 -10.31 11.56 17.68
N ARG A 462 -10.77 12.39 16.71
CA ARG A 462 -11.99 13.16 16.86
C ARG A 462 -13.22 12.28 17.02
N ARG A 463 -13.32 11.20 16.29
CA ARG A 463 -14.41 10.22 16.41
C ARG A 463 -14.47 9.60 17.80
N ARG A 464 -13.32 9.24 18.35
CA ARG A 464 -13.21 8.50 19.63
C ARG A 464 -13.23 9.41 20.86
N TRP A 465 -12.71 10.63 20.73
CA TRP A 465 -12.44 11.52 21.84
C TRP A 465 -13.08 12.92 21.70
N GLY A 466 -13.71 13.23 20.58
CA GLY A 466 -14.26 14.56 20.25
C GLY A 466 -13.19 15.63 19.98
N ASP A 467 -13.59 16.88 19.88
CA ASP A 467 -12.69 18.03 19.71
C ASP A 467 -12.00 18.42 21.02
N ARG A 468 -11.10 17.56 21.49
CA ARG A 468 -10.34 17.84 22.71
C ARG A 468 -9.06 18.62 22.38
N LYS A 469 -8.82 19.68 23.14
CA LYS A 469 -7.59 20.46 23.02
C LYS A 469 -6.39 19.69 23.60
N LEU A 470 -5.21 19.92 23.01
CA LEU A 470 -3.95 19.39 23.54
C LEU A 470 -3.64 20.15 24.84
N GLU A 471 -3.92 19.52 25.98
CA GLU A 471 -3.70 20.05 27.31
C GLU A 471 -3.46 18.91 28.30
N ASP A 472 -2.88 19.20 29.46
CA ASP A 472 -2.66 18.17 30.47
C ASP A 472 -3.97 17.53 30.90
N ASN A 473 -3.94 16.18 31.10
CA ASN A 473 -5.11 15.38 31.46
C ASN A 473 -6.27 15.40 30.43
N TRP A 474 -5.98 15.60 29.15
CA TRP A 474 -6.97 15.64 28.05
C TRP A 474 -7.91 14.41 27.99
N ARG A 475 -7.50 13.25 28.57
CA ARG A 475 -8.32 12.01 28.64
C ARG A 475 -9.44 12.08 29.66
N ARG A 476 -9.40 13.02 30.62
CA ARG A 476 -10.40 13.12 31.69
C ARG A 476 -11.64 13.91 31.23
N LEU A 477 -12.82 13.35 31.43
CA LEU A 477 -14.09 13.97 31.07
C LEU A 477 -14.43 15.12 32.04
N ASN A 478 -14.16 14.95 33.37
CA ASN A 478 -14.40 15.96 34.39
C ASN A 478 -13.04 16.46 34.94
N LYS A 479 -12.73 17.70 34.68
CA LYS A 479 -11.59 18.42 35.26
C LYS A 479 -12.10 19.22 36.44
N THR A 480 -12.02 18.71 37.64
CA THR A 480 -12.24 19.47 38.86
C THR A 480 -11.11 20.48 38.96
N ARG A 481 -11.40 21.76 38.72
CA ARG A 481 -10.49 22.86 39.00
C ARG A 481 -10.34 22.99 40.52
N VAL A 482 -9.15 22.74 40.98
CA VAL A 482 -8.73 23.27 42.30
C VAL A 482 -8.52 24.76 42.07
N THR A 483 -9.44 25.56 42.56
CA THR A 483 -9.36 27.01 42.57
C THR A 483 -8.27 27.46 43.55
N THR A 484 -7.17 27.96 43.03
CA THR A 484 -6.32 28.88 43.80
C THR A 484 -6.63 30.29 43.27
N SER A 485 -7.25 31.06 44.13
CA SER A 485 -7.62 32.44 43.91
C SER A 485 -6.42 33.32 43.68
N GLN A 486 -6.45 34.19 42.70
CA GLN A 486 -6.16 35.62 42.87
C GLN A 486 -6.44 36.43 41.58
N THR A 487 -7.34 37.36 41.77
CA THR A 487 -7.47 38.75 41.32
C THR A 487 -7.57 39.08 39.84
N ALA A 488 -8.73 39.56 39.60
CA ALA A 488 -9.30 40.51 38.70
C ALA A 488 -8.39 41.54 37.97
N ALA A 489 -8.72 41.83 36.69
CA ALA A 489 -9.23 43.15 36.29
C ALA A 489 -9.50 43.18 34.77
N ASN A 490 -10.71 43.56 34.51
CA ASN A 490 -11.33 44.28 33.37
C ASN A 490 -10.41 44.74 32.22
N SER A 491 -10.85 44.49 30.95
CA SER A 491 -11.53 45.56 30.21
C SER A 491 -11.91 45.11 28.80
N ASP A 492 -13.10 45.54 28.42
CA ASP A 492 -13.66 45.60 27.08
C ASP A 492 -12.73 46.24 26.06
N THR A 493 -12.75 45.85 24.83
CA THR A 493 -13.28 46.62 23.69
C THR A 493 -12.79 46.04 22.34
N ALA A 494 -13.81 45.80 21.51
CA ALA A 494 -13.93 46.15 20.08
C ALA A 494 -12.81 45.79 19.08
N SER A 495 -13.25 44.94 18.16
CA SER A 495 -13.11 45.03 16.68
C SER A 495 -11.75 45.50 16.13
N LYS A 496 -11.13 44.59 15.36
CA LYS A 496 -10.68 44.97 14.03
C LYS A 496 -10.53 43.70 13.12
N LYS A 497 -11.10 43.88 11.94
CA LYS A 497 -10.93 43.00 10.78
C LYS A 497 -9.43 42.90 10.46
N GLU A 498 -8.91 41.70 10.41
CA GLU A 498 -7.72 41.40 9.65
C GLU A 498 -8.08 40.30 8.65
N SER A 499 -7.82 40.64 7.41
CA SER A 499 -7.92 39.77 6.25
C SER A 499 -6.80 38.72 6.27
N ASP A 500 -7.10 37.57 6.82
CA ASP A 500 -6.20 36.40 6.67
C ASP A 500 -6.63 35.59 5.45
N THR A 501 -5.79 35.63 4.46
CA THR A 501 -5.77 34.72 3.32
C THR A 501 -5.14 33.39 3.74
N THR A 502 -5.67 32.75 4.75
CA THR A 502 -5.58 31.31 4.97
C THR A 502 -6.80 30.70 4.32
N ALA A 503 -6.61 29.70 3.46
CA ALA A 503 -7.71 28.96 2.83
C ALA A 503 -8.72 28.57 3.91
N ALA A 504 -9.81 29.33 3.99
CA ALA A 504 -10.87 29.14 4.96
C ALA A 504 -11.38 27.72 4.79
N PHE A 505 -11.18 26.87 5.76
CA PHE A 505 -11.92 25.63 5.92
C PHE A 505 -13.39 26.04 6.00
N LEU A 506 -14.10 25.94 4.88
CA LEU A 506 -15.50 26.25 4.80
C LEU A 506 -16.23 25.26 5.72
N ASP A 507 -16.84 25.81 6.77
CA ASP A 507 -17.54 25.02 7.77
C ASP A 507 -18.80 24.43 7.12
N TYR A 508 -18.83 23.11 6.90
CA TYR A 508 -19.95 22.35 6.31
C TYR A 508 -21.27 22.47 7.14
N LYS A 509 -21.20 23.08 8.30
CA LYS A 509 -22.38 23.42 9.14
C LYS A 509 -23.01 24.75 8.78
N LYS A 510 -22.45 25.47 7.81
CA LYS A 510 -22.96 26.77 7.36
C LYS A 510 -23.59 26.70 5.97
N PRO A 511 -24.70 27.37 5.73
CA PRO A 511 -25.37 27.40 4.42
C PRO A 511 -24.46 27.88 3.28
N GLU A 512 -23.53 28.81 3.55
CA GLU A 512 -22.63 29.40 2.56
C GLU A 512 -21.71 28.34 1.93
N PHE A 513 -21.38 27.29 2.66
CA PHE A 513 -20.60 26.15 2.14
C PHE A 513 -21.31 25.46 0.98
N TYR A 514 -22.63 25.25 1.11
CA TYR A 514 -23.45 24.59 0.11
C TYR A 514 -23.74 25.49 -1.08
N LEU A 515 -24.02 26.78 -0.82
CA LEU A 515 -24.37 27.76 -1.86
C LEU A 515 -23.22 28.07 -2.81
N LYS A 516 -21.96 28.06 -2.34
CA LYS A 516 -20.79 28.39 -3.14
C LYS A 516 -20.58 27.44 -4.34
N ASN A 517 -20.97 26.17 -4.21
CA ASN A 517 -20.76 25.16 -5.22
C ASN A 517 -21.97 24.90 -6.12
N LEU A 518 -23.04 25.64 -5.97
CA LEU A 518 -24.23 25.46 -6.78
C LEU A 518 -24.10 26.11 -8.17
N PRO A 519 -24.49 25.44 -9.24
CA PRO A 519 -24.47 25.98 -10.62
C PRO A 519 -25.67 26.89 -10.84
N LEU A 520 -25.63 28.11 -10.26
CA LEU A 520 -26.72 29.06 -10.32
C LEU A 520 -26.79 29.86 -11.63
N THR A 521 -25.71 29.98 -12.38
CA THR A 521 -25.62 30.66 -13.67
C THR A 521 -25.58 29.65 -14.81
N ASP A 522 -26.00 30.09 -16.02
CA ASP A 522 -26.00 29.24 -17.21
C ASP A 522 -24.56 28.75 -17.59
N SER A 523 -23.55 29.57 -17.34
CA SER A 523 -22.14 29.19 -17.54
C SER A 523 -21.75 28.09 -16.57
N LEU A 524 -22.12 28.15 -15.28
CA LEU A 524 -21.81 27.10 -14.30
C LEU A 524 -22.61 25.83 -14.58
N LYS A 525 -23.86 25.94 -15.07
CA LYS A 525 -24.67 24.80 -15.53
C LYS A 525 -24.00 24.10 -16.75
N ALA A 526 -23.46 24.87 -17.68
CA ALA A 526 -22.75 24.33 -18.83
C ALA A 526 -21.51 23.53 -18.37
N ILE A 527 -20.70 24.08 -17.46
CA ILE A 527 -19.55 23.36 -16.86
C ILE A 527 -19.99 22.09 -16.13
N SER A 528 -21.08 22.15 -15.37
CA SER A 528 -21.65 20.98 -14.68
C SER A 528 -22.12 19.92 -15.69
N ASN A 529 -22.78 20.31 -16.77
CA ASN A 529 -23.21 19.43 -17.86
C ASN A 529 -22.02 18.73 -18.56
N GLU A 530 -20.94 19.46 -18.82
CA GLU A 530 -19.70 18.90 -19.37
C GLU A 530 -19.10 17.82 -18.45
N LYS A 531 -19.04 18.10 -17.15
CA LYS A 531 -18.56 17.11 -16.16
C LYS A 531 -19.43 15.85 -16.17
N ILE A 532 -20.76 15.99 -16.22
CA ILE A 532 -21.68 14.86 -16.28
C ILE A 532 -21.50 14.08 -17.57
N ALA A 533 -21.39 14.76 -18.72
CA ALA A 533 -21.20 14.11 -20.02
C ALA A 533 -19.90 13.28 -20.05
N LEU A 534 -18.80 13.87 -19.60
CA LEU A 534 -17.51 13.18 -19.50
C LEU A 534 -17.57 12.00 -18.52
N ALA A 535 -18.22 12.20 -17.36
CA ALA A 535 -18.37 11.15 -16.36
C ALA A 535 -19.25 9.98 -16.88
N LEU A 536 -20.31 10.25 -17.62
CA LEU A 536 -21.13 9.23 -18.28
C LEU A 536 -20.33 8.43 -19.31
N LEU A 537 -19.52 9.09 -20.14
CA LEU A 537 -18.65 8.41 -21.10
C LEU A 537 -17.66 7.48 -20.39
N ASN A 538 -16.97 7.99 -19.38
CA ASN A 538 -15.96 7.23 -18.61
C ASN A 538 -16.60 6.10 -17.79
N ALA A 539 -17.79 6.30 -17.23
CA ALA A 539 -18.54 5.24 -16.56
C ALA A 539 -18.94 4.13 -17.53
N GLY A 540 -19.45 4.48 -18.72
CA GLY A 540 -19.75 3.51 -19.77
C GLY A 540 -18.54 2.67 -20.17
N LYS A 541 -17.37 3.29 -20.36
CA LYS A 541 -16.11 2.60 -20.62
C LYS A 541 -15.71 1.68 -19.44
N ALA A 542 -15.84 2.17 -18.20
CA ALA A 542 -15.51 1.36 -17.03
C ALA A 542 -16.43 0.14 -16.88
N TYR A 543 -17.73 0.30 -17.17
CA TYR A 543 -18.67 -0.84 -17.21
C TYR A 543 -18.28 -1.86 -18.26
N SER A 544 -17.96 -1.42 -19.48
CA SER A 544 -17.66 -2.35 -20.60
C SER A 544 -16.29 -3.01 -20.48
N GLU A 545 -15.27 -2.32 -20.02
CA GLU A 545 -13.87 -2.79 -20.09
C GLU A 545 -13.36 -3.37 -18.76
N LYS A 546 -13.86 -2.86 -17.64
CA LYS A 546 -13.34 -3.22 -16.30
C LYS A 546 -14.29 -4.09 -15.49
N VAL A 547 -15.59 -3.80 -15.56
CA VAL A 547 -16.64 -4.54 -14.82
C VAL A 547 -17.25 -5.63 -15.68
N LEU A 548 -17.22 -5.45 -17.00
CA LEU A 548 -17.79 -6.34 -18.03
C LEU A 548 -19.33 -6.44 -17.94
N ASP A 549 -19.99 -5.39 -17.45
CA ASP A 549 -21.45 -5.25 -17.45
C ASP A 549 -21.91 -4.47 -18.69
N ILE A 550 -22.15 -5.21 -19.77
CA ILE A 550 -22.52 -4.63 -21.07
C ILE A 550 -23.89 -3.95 -21.01
N THR A 551 -24.80 -4.44 -20.19
CA THR A 551 -26.14 -3.85 -20.04
C THR A 551 -26.01 -2.45 -19.43
N LYS A 552 -25.30 -2.32 -18.32
CA LYS A 552 -25.03 -1.02 -17.66
C LYS A 552 -24.20 -0.10 -18.54
N ALA A 553 -23.23 -0.63 -19.28
CA ALA A 553 -22.46 0.15 -20.25
C ALA A 553 -23.36 0.76 -21.31
N THR A 554 -24.26 -0.05 -21.91
CA THR A 554 -25.21 0.39 -22.95
C THR A 554 -26.16 1.47 -22.40
N GLU A 555 -26.80 1.22 -21.24
CA GLU A 555 -27.68 2.19 -20.57
C GLU A 555 -26.98 3.53 -20.31
N THR A 556 -25.71 3.48 -19.89
CA THR A 556 -24.92 4.67 -19.54
C THR A 556 -24.54 5.50 -20.77
N PHE A 557 -24.10 4.87 -21.85
CA PHE A 557 -23.83 5.57 -23.11
C PHE A 557 -25.10 6.15 -23.75
N GLU A 558 -26.24 5.40 -23.71
CA GLU A 558 -27.53 5.91 -24.16
C GLU A 558 -28.00 7.11 -23.35
N ALA A 559 -27.78 7.11 -22.01
CA ALA A 559 -28.08 8.22 -21.14
C ALA A 559 -27.27 9.47 -21.51
N LEU A 560 -26.00 9.35 -21.87
CA LEU A 560 -25.18 10.44 -22.37
C LEU A 560 -25.80 11.07 -23.63
N ILE A 561 -26.09 10.23 -24.61
CA ILE A 561 -26.64 10.70 -25.90
C ILE A 561 -28.03 11.35 -25.74
N LYS A 562 -28.85 10.81 -24.83
CA LYS A 562 -30.18 11.36 -24.55
C LYS A 562 -30.13 12.69 -23.82
N ARG A 563 -29.27 12.82 -22.82
CA ARG A 563 -29.11 14.03 -22.01
C ARG A 563 -28.38 15.16 -22.74
N PHE A 564 -27.37 14.82 -23.53
CA PHE A 564 -26.46 15.76 -24.18
C PHE A 564 -26.30 15.49 -25.70
N PRO A 565 -27.39 15.60 -26.51
CA PRO A 565 -27.35 15.16 -27.91
C PRO A 565 -26.41 15.96 -28.80
N GLN A 566 -26.01 17.16 -28.40
CA GLN A 566 -25.12 18.06 -29.14
C GLN A 566 -23.68 18.08 -28.57
N ASN A 567 -23.39 17.23 -27.57
CA ASN A 567 -22.07 17.21 -26.96
C ASN A 567 -21.04 16.55 -27.89
N GLU A 568 -19.80 17.03 -27.85
CA GLU A 568 -18.68 16.53 -28.65
C GLU A 568 -18.33 15.06 -28.34
N LEU A 569 -18.74 14.52 -27.20
CA LEU A 569 -18.51 13.13 -26.78
C LEU A 569 -19.51 12.14 -27.37
N VAL A 570 -20.58 12.60 -28.03
CA VAL A 570 -21.62 11.72 -28.61
C VAL A 570 -21.07 10.79 -29.69
N PRO A 571 -20.20 11.20 -30.62
CA PRO A 571 -19.61 10.28 -31.58
C PRO A 571 -18.83 9.12 -30.92
N GLU A 572 -18.10 9.41 -29.87
CA GLU A 572 -17.36 8.40 -29.10
C GLU A 572 -18.31 7.45 -28.37
N ALA A 573 -19.37 7.97 -27.78
CA ALA A 573 -20.40 7.14 -27.13
C ALA A 573 -21.09 6.20 -28.12
N LEU A 574 -21.43 6.68 -29.34
CA LEU A 574 -22.00 5.85 -30.42
C LEU A 574 -21.03 4.76 -30.88
N TYR A 575 -19.75 5.08 -31.00
CA TYR A 575 -18.73 4.10 -31.36
C TYR A 575 -18.60 3.00 -30.28
N ASN A 576 -18.58 3.38 -29.01
CA ASN A 576 -18.54 2.42 -27.90
C ASN A 576 -19.83 1.57 -27.85
N LEU A 577 -21.01 2.14 -28.09
CA LEU A 577 -22.26 1.40 -28.20
C LEU A 577 -22.23 0.37 -29.34
N TYR A 578 -21.69 0.76 -30.50
CA TYR A 578 -21.47 -0.19 -31.60
C TYR A 578 -20.55 -1.33 -31.15
N LYS A 579 -19.40 -1.02 -30.54
CA LYS A 579 -18.41 -2.00 -30.10
C LYS A 579 -18.96 -2.98 -29.08
N VAL A 580 -19.60 -2.49 -28.01
CA VAL A 580 -20.08 -3.35 -26.91
C VAL A 580 -21.29 -4.21 -27.27
N ASN A 581 -22.11 -3.79 -28.26
CA ASN A 581 -23.28 -4.56 -28.70
C ASN A 581 -22.99 -5.48 -29.88
N LYS A 582 -21.79 -5.43 -30.48
CA LYS A 582 -21.46 -6.16 -31.72
C LYS A 582 -21.70 -7.66 -31.60
N ASP A 583 -21.28 -8.26 -30.48
CA ASP A 583 -21.36 -9.72 -30.28
C ASP A 583 -22.66 -10.16 -29.57
N ILE A 584 -23.41 -9.22 -28.96
CA ILE A 584 -24.63 -9.53 -28.18
C ILE A 584 -25.89 -9.22 -28.96
N ASN A 585 -25.94 -8.07 -29.65
CA ASN A 585 -27.09 -7.63 -30.42
C ASN A 585 -26.62 -6.87 -31.68
N ASN A 586 -26.38 -7.63 -32.72
CA ASN A 586 -25.86 -7.07 -33.97
C ASN A 586 -26.82 -6.04 -34.63
N SER A 587 -28.14 -6.20 -34.47
CA SER A 587 -29.11 -5.23 -35.00
C SER A 587 -29.02 -3.87 -34.32
N LYS A 588 -28.90 -3.84 -32.98
CA LYS A 588 -28.69 -2.60 -32.23
C LYS A 588 -27.28 -2.00 -32.53
N SER A 589 -26.30 -2.85 -32.62
CA SER A 589 -24.92 -2.43 -32.97
C SER A 589 -24.89 -1.68 -34.29
N GLU A 590 -25.49 -2.28 -35.33
CA GLU A 590 -25.53 -1.67 -36.68
C GLU A 590 -26.35 -0.37 -36.69
N ALA A 591 -27.40 -0.27 -35.90
CA ALA A 591 -28.16 0.98 -35.75
C ALA A 591 -27.31 2.10 -35.18
N TYR A 592 -26.48 1.84 -34.18
CA TYR A 592 -25.55 2.84 -33.64
C TYR A 592 -24.45 3.21 -34.66
N ARG A 593 -23.94 2.24 -35.40
CA ARG A 593 -22.97 2.48 -36.49
C ARG A 593 -23.57 3.42 -37.54
N GLN A 594 -24.80 3.12 -38.04
CA GLN A 594 -25.45 3.97 -39.03
C GLN A 594 -25.69 5.38 -38.50
N ARG A 595 -26.15 5.53 -37.24
CA ARG A 595 -26.36 6.82 -36.62
C ARG A 595 -25.06 7.63 -36.52
N LEU A 596 -23.92 6.97 -36.21
CA LEU A 596 -22.62 7.62 -36.16
C LEU A 596 -22.19 8.10 -37.55
N LEU A 597 -22.30 7.27 -38.56
CA LEU A 597 -21.88 7.61 -39.94
C LEU A 597 -22.76 8.70 -40.58
N GLN A 598 -24.07 8.71 -40.29
CA GLN A 598 -25.00 9.70 -40.85
C GLN A 598 -24.89 11.06 -40.16
N ASN A 599 -24.85 11.08 -38.83
CA ASN A 599 -24.92 12.32 -38.07
C ASN A 599 -23.54 12.95 -37.80
N TYR A 600 -22.47 12.15 -37.82
CA TYR A 600 -21.10 12.60 -37.48
C TYR A 600 -20.05 12.09 -38.46
N PRO A 601 -20.24 12.28 -39.81
CA PRO A 601 -19.34 11.72 -40.83
C PRO A 601 -17.89 12.22 -40.73
N THR A 602 -17.69 13.40 -40.18
CA THR A 602 -16.35 14.02 -40.04
C THR A 602 -15.61 13.58 -38.78
N SER A 603 -16.28 12.89 -37.85
CA SER A 603 -15.67 12.42 -36.62
C SER A 603 -14.61 11.35 -36.88
N GLU A 604 -13.60 11.30 -36.03
CA GLU A 604 -12.56 10.24 -36.08
C GLU A 604 -13.19 8.84 -36.02
N PHE A 605 -14.17 8.66 -35.14
CA PHE A 605 -14.85 7.39 -34.95
C PHE A 605 -15.66 6.93 -36.18
N ALA A 606 -16.26 7.87 -36.91
CA ALA A 606 -16.90 7.56 -38.18
C ALA A 606 -15.88 7.15 -39.27
N ARG A 607 -14.72 7.81 -39.33
CA ARG A 607 -13.64 7.44 -40.25
C ARG A 607 -13.08 6.06 -39.95
N ILE A 608 -12.90 5.69 -38.67
CA ILE A 608 -12.47 4.35 -38.25
C ILE A 608 -13.44 3.28 -38.76
N LEU A 609 -14.75 3.55 -38.73
CA LEU A 609 -15.78 2.59 -39.18
C LEU A 609 -16.00 2.56 -40.70
N SER A 610 -15.68 3.63 -41.42
CA SER A 610 -15.87 3.74 -42.86
C SER A 610 -14.63 3.31 -43.66
N ASP A 611 -13.43 3.47 -43.12
CA ASP A 611 -12.18 3.05 -43.76
C ASP A 611 -11.49 1.98 -42.90
N PRO A 612 -11.61 0.69 -43.30
CA PRO A 612 -10.95 -0.41 -42.57
C PRO A 612 -9.43 -0.27 -42.49
N ILE A 613 -8.83 0.51 -43.39
CA ILE A 613 -7.37 0.73 -43.47
C ILE A 613 -6.95 1.97 -42.67
N TYR A 614 -7.90 2.82 -42.25
CA TYR A 614 -7.60 4.07 -41.51
C TYR A 614 -6.83 3.79 -40.21
N PHE A 615 -7.26 2.79 -39.45
CA PHE A 615 -6.60 2.38 -38.22
C PHE A 615 -5.21 1.81 -38.49
N ASP A 616 -5.07 0.98 -39.54
CA ASP A 616 -3.80 0.38 -39.93
C ASP A 616 -2.81 1.45 -40.43
N LYS A 617 -3.28 2.46 -41.19
CA LYS A 617 -2.45 3.61 -41.58
C LYS A 617 -1.98 4.43 -40.38
N LYS A 618 -2.89 4.75 -39.46
CA LYS A 618 -2.56 5.48 -38.25
C LYS A 618 -1.61 4.67 -37.32
N MET A 619 -1.81 3.36 -37.22
CA MET A 619 -0.90 2.47 -36.49
C MET A 619 0.43 2.28 -37.21
N ALA A 620 0.45 2.33 -38.55
CA ALA A 620 1.69 2.30 -39.33
C ALA A 620 2.50 3.59 -39.13
N ASP A 621 1.83 4.74 -39.10
CA ASP A 621 2.48 6.03 -38.82
C ASP A 621 3.05 6.08 -37.40
N LEU A 622 2.31 5.57 -36.38
CA LEU A 622 2.79 5.40 -35.01
C LEU A 622 3.99 4.43 -34.93
N LYS A 623 3.92 3.31 -35.67
CA LYS A 623 5.05 2.36 -35.76
C LYS A 623 6.29 2.96 -36.43
N LEU A 624 6.14 3.90 -37.34
CA LEU A 624 7.28 4.59 -37.93
C LEU A 624 8.00 5.50 -36.93
N ALA A 625 7.25 6.18 -36.06
CA ALA A 625 7.82 6.96 -34.96
C ALA A 625 8.52 6.06 -33.93
N GLU A 626 7.88 4.93 -33.57
CA GLU A 626 8.46 3.91 -32.67
C GLU A 626 9.76 3.33 -33.25
N LYS A 627 9.76 2.97 -34.54
CA LYS A 627 10.94 2.44 -35.23
C LYS A 627 12.08 3.44 -35.24
N LEU A 628 11.78 4.70 -35.55
CA LEU A 628 12.80 5.77 -35.56
C LEU A 628 13.36 6.01 -34.14
N TYR A 629 12.51 5.91 -33.10
CA TYR A 629 12.95 5.99 -31.71
C TYR A 629 13.84 4.79 -31.33
N GLU A 630 13.48 3.57 -31.76
CA GLU A 630 14.28 2.37 -31.56
C GLU A 630 15.65 2.47 -32.25
N GLU A 631 15.70 2.98 -33.47
CA GLU A 631 16.95 3.25 -34.21
C GLU A 631 17.82 4.28 -33.46
N ALA A 632 17.22 5.37 -32.98
CA ALA A 632 17.92 6.37 -32.15
C ALA A 632 18.45 5.78 -30.83
N TYR A 633 17.65 4.96 -30.18
CA TYR A 633 18.01 4.30 -28.92
C TYR A 633 19.13 3.25 -29.11
N ASN A 634 19.08 2.49 -30.21
CA ASN A 634 20.13 1.54 -30.57
C ASN A 634 21.44 2.26 -30.91
N SER A 635 21.38 3.40 -31.67
CA SER A 635 22.56 4.24 -31.92
C SER A 635 23.17 4.77 -30.60
N TYR A 636 22.35 5.16 -29.64
CA TYR A 636 22.82 5.55 -28.31
C TYR A 636 23.53 4.39 -27.58
N ASN A 637 22.96 3.18 -27.60
CA ASN A 637 23.54 2.00 -26.96
C ASN A 637 24.85 1.55 -27.66
N ASP A 638 24.94 1.76 -28.99
CA ASP A 638 26.14 1.50 -29.80
C ASP A 638 27.20 2.60 -29.63
N GLU A 639 27.01 3.56 -28.72
CA GLU A 639 27.90 4.70 -28.47
C GLU A 639 28.03 5.66 -29.64
N LYS A 640 27.14 5.56 -30.64
CA LYS A 640 27.04 6.48 -31.81
C LYS A 640 26.19 7.70 -31.47
N TYR A 641 26.66 8.51 -30.54
CA TYR A 641 25.85 9.59 -29.95
C TYR A 641 25.45 10.69 -30.95
N ASN A 642 26.28 11.00 -31.93
CA ASN A 642 25.95 11.96 -32.95
C ASN A 642 24.80 11.46 -33.86
N ASP A 643 24.80 10.17 -34.21
CA ASP A 643 23.73 9.57 -35.01
C ASP A 643 22.43 9.52 -34.18
N ALA A 644 22.52 9.19 -32.89
CA ALA A 644 21.38 9.20 -31.97
C ALA A 644 20.76 10.62 -31.87
N ILE A 645 21.56 11.68 -31.79
CA ILE A 645 21.09 13.07 -31.77
C ILE A 645 20.38 13.41 -33.08
N ALA A 646 20.98 13.05 -34.23
CA ALA A 646 20.40 13.32 -35.54
C ALA A 646 19.04 12.62 -35.73
N LEU A 647 18.94 11.33 -35.33
CA LEU A 647 17.69 10.56 -35.37
C LEU A 647 16.63 11.12 -34.40
N CYS A 648 17.04 11.60 -33.24
CA CYS A 648 16.12 12.27 -32.30
C CYS A 648 15.59 13.59 -32.93
N ASP A 649 16.44 14.41 -33.54
CA ASP A 649 16.03 15.65 -34.18
C ASP A 649 15.11 15.38 -35.38
N GLU A 650 15.38 14.32 -36.15
CA GLU A 650 14.48 13.86 -37.23
C GLU A 650 13.11 13.46 -36.66
N GLY A 651 13.09 12.66 -35.57
CA GLY A 651 11.85 12.21 -34.91
C GLY A 651 11.01 13.37 -34.43
N ILE A 652 11.61 14.34 -33.75
CA ILE A 652 10.94 15.54 -33.23
C ILE A 652 10.38 16.38 -34.41
N LYS A 653 11.12 16.52 -35.46
CA LYS A 653 10.70 17.32 -36.64
C LYS A 653 9.60 16.63 -37.43
N LYS A 654 9.70 15.32 -37.63
CA LYS A 654 8.80 14.55 -38.50
C LYS A 654 7.48 14.18 -37.81
N TYR A 655 7.51 13.98 -36.49
CA TYR A 655 6.37 13.56 -35.69
C TYR A 655 6.09 14.49 -34.48
N PRO A 656 5.89 15.81 -34.71
CA PRO A 656 5.87 16.81 -33.63
C PRO A 656 4.70 16.66 -32.63
N GLN A 657 3.68 15.88 -32.97
CA GLN A 657 2.51 15.61 -32.14
C GLN A 657 2.48 14.17 -31.57
N ASP A 658 3.55 13.39 -31.78
CA ASP A 658 3.63 12.01 -31.33
C ASP A 658 3.90 11.92 -29.82
N VAL A 659 3.38 10.88 -29.19
CA VAL A 659 3.56 10.58 -27.76
C VAL A 659 5.05 10.34 -27.41
N LEU A 660 5.87 9.98 -28.39
CA LEU A 660 7.31 9.73 -28.22
C LEU A 660 8.17 10.98 -28.23
N VAL A 661 7.63 12.15 -28.59
CA VAL A 661 8.40 13.40 -28.65
C VAL A 661 9.15 13.72 -27.36
N PRO A 662 8.55 13.60 -26.16
CA PRO A 662 9.28 13.79 -24.91
C PRO A 662 10.45 12.82 -24.74
N LYS A 663 10.29 11.57 -25.19
CA LYS A 663 11.35 10.54 -25.14
C LYS A 663 12.49 10.84 -26.09
N PHE A 664 12.20 11.33 -27.29
CA PHE A 664 13.23 11.81 -28.24
C PHE A 664 14.04 12.96 -27.64
N HIS A 665 13.37 13.94 -27.02
CA HIS A 665 14.07 15.05 -26.36
C HIS A 665 14.97 14.56 -25.21
N LEU A 666 14.48 13.62 -24.37
CA LEU A 666 15.25 13.09 -23.25
C LEU A 666 16.44 12.22 -23.72
N LEU A 667 16.25 11.40 -24.75
CA LEU A 667 17.33 10.59 -25.34
C LEU A 667 18.39 11.46 -25.99
N LYS A 668 17.98 12.56 -26.67
CA LYS A 668 18.89 13.57 -27.20
C LYS A 668 19.72 14.18 -26.06
N ALA A 669 19.10 14.59 -24.97
CA ALA A 669 19.80 15.12 -23.81
C ALA A 669 20.85 14.13 -23.27
N TYR A 670 20.51 12.84 -23.13
CA TYR A 670 21.46 11.81 -22.71
C TYR A 670 22.61 11.62 -23.71
N SER A 671 22.33 11.72 -25.01
CA SER A 671 23.36 11.64 -26.06
C SER A 671 24.32 12.82 -25.98
N VAL A 672 23.80 14.05 -25.81
CA VAL A 672 24.61 15.26 -25.59
C VAL A 672 25.48 15.15 -24.35
N ALA A 673 24.99 14.56 -23.28
CA ALA A 673 25.76 14.34 -22.05
C ALA A 673 27.01 13.47 -22.26
N ARG A 674 27.07 12.67 -23.32
CA ARG A 674 28.20 11.77 -23.62
C ARG A 674 29.29 12.43 -24.46
N ILE A 675 28.95 13.48 -25.22
CA ILE A 675 29.86 14.10 -26.18
C ILE A 675 30.13 15.59 -25.92
N SER A 676 29.38 16.19 -24.99
CA SER A 676 29.46 17.61 -24.69
C SER A 676 29.63 17.86 -23.19
N ASP A 677 29.78 19.12 -22.80
CA ASP A 677 29.94 19.56 -21.42
C ASP A 677 28.60 19.52 -20.66
N GLU A 678 28.69 19.60 -19.33
CA GLU A 678 27.55 19.56 -18.40
C GLU A 678 26.58 20.73 -18.63
N ARG A 679 27.06 21.87 -19.18
CA ARG A 679 26.22 23.02 -19.49
C ARG A 679 25.30 22.69 -20.68
N SER A 680 25.86 22.12 -21.74
CA SER A 680 25.12 21.69 -22.93
C SER A 680 24.08 20.63 -22.56
N PHE A 681 24.45 19.67 -21.69
CA PHE A 681 23.53 18.69 -21.15
C PHE A 681 22.37 19.34 -20.40
N LYS A 682 22.66 20.26 -19.47
CA LYS A 682 21.64 20.99 -18.72
C LYS A 682 20.70 21.77 -19.61
N ASN A 683 21.21 22.38 -20.70
CA ASN A 683 20.40 23.12 -21.66
C ASN A 683 19.41 22.20 -22.38
N GLU A 684 19.84 21.00 -22.81
CA GLU A 684 18.92 20.03 -23.42
C GLU A 684 17.88 19.50 -22.42
N LEU A 685 18.24 19.29 -21.17
CA LEU A 685 17.26 18.93 -20.10
C LEU A 685 16.24 20.04 -19.87
N ASN A 686 16.64 21.31 -19.86
CA ASN A 686 15.73 22.46 -19.77
C ASN A 686 14.80 22.50 -20.99
N ASN A 687 15.29 22.12 -22.16
CA ASN A 687 14.49 22.04 -23.39
C ASN A 687 13.40 20.94 -23.26
N VAL A 688 13.72 19.76 -22.66
CA VAL A 688 12.72 18.72 -22.37
C VAL A 688 11.59 19.26 -21.48
N ILE A 689 11.93 20.00 -20.42
CA ILE A 689 10.95 20.56 -19.49
C ILE A 689 10.05 21.59 -20.17
N LYS A 690 10.65 22.45 -21.01
CA LYS A 690 9.96 23.53 -21.71
C LYS A 690 9.00 22.98 -22.79
N THR A 691 9.44 21.98 -23.56
CA THR A 691 8.67 21.45 -24.69
C THR A 691 7.61 20.43 -24.29
N SER A 692 7.78 19.74 -23.17
CA SER A 692 6.91 18.64 -22.74
C SER A 692 6.53 18.75 -21.27
N PRO A 693 5.91 19.85 -20.80
CA PRO A 693 5.61 20.06 -19.38
C PRO A 693 4.61 19.01 -18.86
N GLY A 694 4.89 18.51 -17.66
CA GLY A 694 4.01 17.54 -16.97
C GLY A 694 4.20 16.08 -17.36
N THR A 695 5.05 15.76 -18.34
CA THR A 695 5.40 14.38 -18.71
C THR A 695 6.37 13.76 -17.69
N ASP A 696 6.50 12.44 -17.70
CA ASP A 696 7.46 11.74 -16.83
C ASP A 696 8.90 12.03 -17.25
N GLU A 697 9.15 12.25 -18.55
CA GLU A 697 10.43 12.69 -19.09
C GLU A 697 10.82 14.08 -18.55
N SER A 698 9.85 15.00 -18.47
CA SER A 698 10.05 16.33 -17.87
C SER A 698 10.39 16.26 -16.39
N LYS A 699 9.69 15.39 -15.63
CA LYS A 699 10.02 15.15 -14.20
C LYS A 699 11.43 14.58 -14.05
N ARG A 700 11.78 13.62 -14.90
CA ARG A 700 13.11 13.02 -14.91
C ARG A 700 14.19 14.03 -15.24
N ALA A 701 13.97 14.90 -16.23
CA ALA A 701 14.87 15.99 -16.55
C ALA A 701 15.08 16.95 -15.36
N GLN A 702 14.00 17.29 -14.64
CA GLN A 702 14.07 18.15 -13.46
C GLN A 702 14.86 17.50 -12.31
N GLU A 703 14.71 16.19 -12.07
CA GLU A 703 15.52 15.46 -11.09
C GLU A 703 17.01 15.52 -11.41
N ILE A 704 17.35 15.31 -12.69
CA ILE A 704 18.75 15.34 -13.15
C ILE A 704 19.34 16.75 -13.01
N ILE A 705 18.60 17.80 -13.37
CA ILE A 705 19.03 19.19 -13.18
C ILE A 705 19.27 19.49 -11.70
N THR A 706 18.40 19.02 -10.82
CA THR A 706 18.56 19.18 -9.37
C THR A 706 19.86 18.53 -8.89
N PHE A 707 20.14 17.32 -9.36
CA PHE A 707 21.37 16.60 -9.05
C PHE A 707 22.63 17.34 -9.61
N LEU A 708 22.57 17.80 -10.86
CA LEU A 708 23.66 18.55 -11.50
C LEU A 708 23.97 19.85 -10.71
N ASN A 709 22.93 20.57 -10.31
CA ASN A 709 23.07 21.80 -9.52
C ASN A 709 23.64 21.56 -8.11
N GLN A 710 23.46 20.36 -7.56
CA GLN A 710 24.10 19.97 -6.28
C GLN A 710 25.58 19.60 -6.47
N LYS A 711 25.90 18.89 -7.55
CA LYS A 711 27.26 18.43 -7.84
C LYS A 711 28.17 19.56 -8.37
N ILE A 712 27.60 20.45 -9.16
CA ILE A 712 28.32 21.54 -9.85
C ILE A 712 27.58 22.85 -9.54
N PRO A 713 27.86 23.48 -8.37
CA PRO A 713 27.16 24.70 -7.93
C PRO A 713 27.26 25.86 -8.91
N GLU A 714 28.34 25.92 -9.72
CA GLU A 714 28.56 26.94 -10.73
C GLU A 714 27.44 26.98 -11.77
N LEU A 715 26.92 25.81 -12.16
CA LEU A 715 25.80 25.71 -13.11
C LEU A 715 24.50 26.31 -12.58
N LYS A 716 24.29 26.25 -11.26
CA LYS A 716 23.16 26.90 -10.61
C LYS A 716 23.36 28.42 -10.57
N VAL A 717 24.56 28.86 -10.22
CA VAL A 717 24.88 30.30 -10.19
C VAL A 717 24.73 30.96 -11.55
N GLU A 718 25.11 30.28 -12.63
CA GLU A 718 24.92 30.79 -13.99
C GLU A 718 23.43 30.88 -14.37
N GLU A 719 22.66 29.87 -14.06
CA GLU A 719 21.20 29.89 -14.28
C GLU A 719 20.54 31.02 -13.47
N ASP A 720 20.90 31.17 -12.20
CA ASP A 720 20.36 32.24 -11.35
C ASP A 720 20.76 33.63 -11.88
N LYS A 721 21.94 33.80 -12.48
CA LYS A 721 22.33 35.05 -13.13
C LYS A 721 21.49 35.36 -14.39
N VAL A 722 21.22 34.38 -15.23
CA VAL A 722 20.35 34.55 -16.40
C VAL A 722 18.95 34.96 -15.99
N ILE A 723 18.35 34.22 -15.06
CA ILE A 723 17.01 34.52 -14.51
C ILE A 723 17.01 35.91 -13.84
N ALA A 724 18.06 36.25 -13.11
CA ALA A 724 18.18 37.54 -12.44
C ALA A 724 18.21 38.70 -13.42
N ALA A 725 18.90 38.55 -14.56
CA ALA A 725 18.98 39.57 -15.60
C ALA A 725 17.62 39.79 -16.32
N GLU A 726 16.75 38.77 -16.35
CA GLU A 726 15.39 38.90 -16.90
C GLU A 726 14.40 39.51 -15.90
N LEU A 727 14.57 39.22 -14.61
CA LEU A 727 13.62 39.63 -13.56
C LEU A 727 13.88 41.03 -13.02
N TYR A 728 15.14 41.44 -12.96
CA TYR A 728 15.54 42.66 -12.24
C TYR A 728 16.18 43.70 -13.21
N VAL A 729 15.90 44.97 -12.91
CA VAL A 729 16.39 46.08 -13.69
C VAL A 729 17.29 46.98 -12.81
N ALA A 730 18.49 47.28 -13.28
CA ALA A 730 19.37 48.22 -12.61
C ALA A 730 18.95 49.67 -12.96
N ASP A 731 18.52 50.41 -11.93
CA ASP A 731 18.10 51.79 -12.05
C ASP A 731 18.57 52.59 -10.83
N THR A 732 19.58 53.41 -11.00
CA THR A 732 20.14 54.25 -9.94
C THR A 732 19.42 55.59 -9.77
N THR A 733 18.41 55.85 -10.60
CA THR A 733 17.63 57.11 -10.55
C THR A 733 16.48 57.09 -9.54
N VAL A 734 16.11 55.89 -9.03
CA VAL A 734 15.00 55.68 -8.14
C VAL A 734 15.47 55.45 -6.69
N ILE A 735 14.57 55.62 -5.73
CA ILE A 735 14.84 55.38 -4.31
C ILE A 735 15.04 53.88 -4.07
N HIS A 736 16.09 53.55 -3.32
CA HIS A 736 16.43 52.18 -2.92
C HIS A 736 16.17 51.97 -1.43
N VAL A 737 15.99 50.74 -1.05
CA VAL A 737 15.84 50.21 0.28
C VAL A 737 17.08 49.35 0.58
N PHE A 738 17.63 49.45 1.76
CA PHE A 738 18.66 48.51 2.21
C PHE A 738 17.98 47.21 2.72
N VAL A 739 18.57 46.09 2.41
CA VAL A 739 18.06 44.77 2.80
C VAL A 739 19.19 43.92 3.38
N LEU A 740 18.93 43.35 4.55
CA LEU A 740 19.75 42.30 5.18
C LEU A 740 18.96 40.99 5.12
N ILE A 741 19.60 39.96 4.60
CA ILE A 741 19.08 38.60 4.54
C ILE A 741 19.82 37.70 5.52
N ILE A 742 19.05 36.90 6.27
CA ILE A 742 19.57 35.85 7.16
C ILE A 742 18.96 34.53 6.65
N ALA A 743 19.83 33.61 6.22
CA ALA A 743 19.41 32.31 5.65
C ALA A 743 19.16 31.28 6.77
N ASP A 744 18.30 31.63 7.73
CA ASP A 744 17.88 30.78 8.84
C ASP A 744 16.51 31.24 9.34
N PRO A 745 15.45 30.45 9.06
CA PRO A 745 14.08 30.82 9.48
C PRO A 745 13.86 30.72 11.00
N ALA A 746 14.75 30.04 11.73
CA ALA A 746 14.69 29.91 13.19
C ALA A 746 15.40 31.05 13.91
N PHE A 747 16.08 31.91 13.16
CA PHE A 747 16.77 33.08 13.75
C PHE A 747 15.77 34.04 14.40
N ASN A 748 16.14 34.67 15.48
CA ASN A 748 15.27 35.62 16.17
C ASN A 748 15.13 36.94 15.39
N ILE A 749 14.06 37.06 14.60
CA ILE A 749 13.76 38.22 13.75
C ILE A 749 13.66 39.51 14.55
N ASN A 750 13.08 39.48 15.77
CA ASN A 750 12.91 40.66 16.61
C ASN A 750 14.26 41.16 17.11
N GLN A 751 15.15 40.22 17.49
CA GLN A 751 16.51 40.59 17.94
C GLN A 751 17.32 41.20 16.78
N ALA A 752 17.31 40.57 15.62
CA ALA A 752 18.01 41.09 14.45
C ALA A 752 17.47 42.46 14.00
N THR A 753 16.17 42.64 14.03
CA THR A 753 15.51 43.93 13.73
C THR A 753 15.90 44.99 14.75
N PHE A 754 15.92 44.61 16.03
CA PHE A 754 16.37 45.53 17.12
C PHE A 754 17.82 45.94 16.96
N ASP A 755 18.74 45.03 16.64
CA ASP A 755 20.15 45.32 16.42
C ASP A 755 20.33 46.34 15.29
N VAL A 756 19.57 46.21 14.19
CA VAL A 756 19.58 47.19 13.07
C VAL A 756 18.96 48.52 13.47
N ILE A 757 17.89 48.54 14.25
CA ILE A 757 17.29 49.77 14.78
C ILE A 757 18.28 50.49 15.69
N SER A 758 18.96 49.77 16.60
CA SER A 758 19.98 50.34 17.51
C SER A 758 21.10 50.98 16.72
N TYR A 759 21.61 50.29 15.70
CA TYR A 759 22.63 50.84 14.79
C TYR A 759 22.16 52.14 14.14
N ASN A 760 20.90 52.19 13.67
CA ASN A 760 20.35 53.39 13.03
C ASN A 760 20.25 54.57 14.00
N ILE A 761 19.85 54.33 15.25
CA ILE A 761 19.78 55.35 16.31
C ILE A 761 21.17 55.87 16.63
N ASP A 762 22.16 55.00 16.79
CA ASP A 762 23.49 55.37 17.20
C ASP A 762 24.26 56.14 16.12
N ASN A 763 24.05 55.85 14.85
CA ASN A 763 24.88 56.41 13.77
C ASN A 763 24.14 57.45 12.91
N PHE A 764 22.79 57.51 12.97
CA PHE A 764 21.97 58.35 12.09
C PHE A 764 20.85 59.07 12.83
N THR A 765 21.21 59.70 13.99
CA THR A 765 20.26 60.41 14.92
C THR A 765 19.36 61.43 14.26
N ASN A 766 19.73 61.99 13.11
CA ASN A 766 18.98 63.06 12.38
C ASN A 766 18.20 62.48 11.15
N LYS A 767 18.13 61.12 10.99
CA LYS A 767 17.46 60.48 9.91
C LYS A 767 16.31 59.60 10.40
N ASN A 768 15.16 59.67 9.74
CA ASN A 768 13.99 58.86 10.05
C ASN A 768 14.00 57.53 9.26
N TYR A 769 14.94 56.63 9.56
CA TYR A 769 14.95 55.32 8.93
C TYR A 769 13.91 54.39 9.58
N ARG A 770 13.14 53.69 8.71
CA ARG A 770 12.19 52.66 9.16
C ARG A 770 12.78 51.29 8.93
N THR A 771 12.74 50.47 9.95
CA THR A 771 13.25 49.10 9.88
C THR A 771 12.12 48.10 10.07
N GLU A 772 11.97 47.15 9.17
CA GLU A 772 10.97 46.11 9.19
C GLU A 772 11.60 44.74 8.97
N GLY A 773 11.16 43.73 9.70
CA GLY A 773 11.60 42.34 9.55
C GLY A 773 10.46 41.47 9.00
N LEU A 774 10.73 40.65 7.98
CA LEU A 774 9.78 39.75 7.34
C LEU A 774 10.42 38.36 7.17
N LEU A 775 9.57 37.32 7.20
CA LEU A 775 9.96 35.95 6.85
C LEU A 775 9.60 35.68 5.39
N VAL A 776 10.58 35.30 4.57
CA VAL A 776 10.44 35.03 3.14
C VAL A 776 10.55 33.52 2.90
N ASP A 777 9.52 32.94 2.28
CA ASP A 777 9.42 31.53 1.87
C ASP A 777 9.75 30.51 2.98
N ASN A 778 9.52 30.87 4.25
CA ASN A 778 9.91 30.05 5.40
C ASN A 778 11.39 29.60 5.40
N LYS A 779 12.26 30.32 4.68
CA LYS A 779 13.70 30.00 4.54
C LYS A 779 14.62 31.14 4.94
N TYR A 780 14.16 32.38 4.70
CA TYR A 780 14.99 33.57 4.92
C TYR A 780 14.26 34.59 5.79
N ILE A 781 15.01 35.20 6.68
CA ILE A 781 14.59 36.42 7.34
C ILE A 781 15.13 37.60 6.53
N MET A 782 14.26 38.49 6.15
CA MET A 782 14.56 39.73 5.42
C MET A 782 14.30 40.94 6.31
N ILE A 783 15.34 41.71 6.59
CA ILE A 783 15.23 42.97 7.34
C ILE A 783 15.48 44.09 6.36
N THR A 784 14.52 45.00 6.25
CA THR A 784 14.53 46.13 5.33
C THR A 784 14.73 47.42 6.12
N VAL A 785 15.59 48.32 5.61
CA VAL A 785 15.70 49.70 6.09
C VAL A 785 15.32 50.64 4.97
N SER A 786 14.31 51.49 5.21
CA SER A 786 13.76 52.46 4.27
C SER A 786 13.85 53.88 4.85
N GLY A 787 13.58 54.89 4.00
CA GLY A 787 13.64 56.30 4.41
C GLY A 787 14.87 57.04 3.81
N PHE A 788 15.56 56.40 2.85
CA PHE A 788 16.61 57.07 2.07
C PHE A 788 16.02 58.02 1.04
N THR A 789 16.71 59.16 0.82
CA THR A 789 16.24 60.17 -0.14
C THR A 789 16.55 59.85 -1.58
N ASP A 790 17.64 59.10 -1.81
CA ASP A 790 18.13 58.73 -3.13
C ASP A 790 18.98 57.43 -3.06
N PHE A 791 19.39 56.97 -4.22
CA PHE A 791 20.27 55.81 -4.38
C PHE A 791 21.58 55.95 -3.61
N ARG A 792 22.25 57.10 -3.72
CA ARG A 792 23.59 57.35 -3.11
C ARG A 792 23.51 57.16 -1.58
N GLN A 793 22.50 57.71 -0.94
CA GLN A 793 22.30 57.54 0.50
C GLN A 793 22.10 56.08 0.92
N ALA A 794 21.32 55.32 0.17
CA ALA A 794 21.13 53.88 0.44
C ALA A 794 22.45 53.11 0.21
N PHE A 795 23.21 53.50 -0.80
CA PHE A 795 24.50 52.86 -1.16
C PHE A 795 25.58 53.17 -0.11
N ASP A 796 25.63 54.44 0.43
CA ASP A 796 26.54 54.84 1.50
C ASP A 796 26.19 54.07 2.79
N TYR A 797 24.90 53.89 3.06
CA TYR A 797 24.45 53.06 4.19
C TYR A 797 24.89 51.59 4.01
N TYR A 798 24.74 51.00 2.85
CA TYR A 798 25.21 49.66 2.53
C TYR A 798 26.74 49.55 2.77
N ASN A 799 27.51 50.52 2.36
CA ASN A 799 28.96 50.50 2.51
C ASN A 799 29.44 50.66 3.97
N THR A 800 28.65 51.28 4.84
CA THR A 800 28.99 51.50 6.26
C THR A 800 28.41 50.42 7.18
N PHE A 801 27.34 49.77 6.80
CA PHE A 801 26.71 48.72 7.60
C PHE A 801 27.53 47.43 7.59
N ARG A 802 28.01 46.99 8.77
CA ARG A 802 28.79 45.74 8.94
C ARG A 802 28.03 44.75 9.80
N PHE A 803 27.17 43.96 9.16
CA PHE A 803 26.30 43.03 9.85
C PHE A 803 27.06 41.99 10.69
N GLU A 804 28.27 41.57 10.30
CA GLU A 804 29.12 40.63 11.05
C GLU A 804 29.47 41.13 12.44
N LYS A 805 29.50 42.43 12.64
CA LYS A 805 29.80 43.07 13.91
C LYS A 805 28.60 43.54 14.70
N LEU A 806 27.47 43.75 13.97
CA LEU A 806 26.29 44.41 14.52
C LEU A 806 25.21 43.43 14.92
N VAL A 807 25.02 42.35 14.15
CA VAL A 807 24.01 41.33 14.40
C VAL A 807 24.64 40.12 15.05
N ARG A 808 24.17 39.77 16.24
CA ARG A 808 24.66 38.57 16.94
C ARG A 808 24.21 37.32 16.19
N ASN A 809 25.18 36.53 15.70
CA ASN A 809 24.95 35.33 14.94
C ASN A 809 25.55 34.08 15.65
N PRO A 810 24.92 33.58 16.71
CA PRO A 810 25.44 32.46 17.47
C PRO A 810 25.35 31.13 16.71
N SER A 811 24.44 31.01 15.73
CA SER A 811 24.25 29.83 14.90
C SER A 811 25.20 29.76 13.71
N GLY A 812 25.96 30.82 13.41
CA GLY A 812 26.80 30.89 12.22
C GLY A 812 26.03 30.91 10.91
N SER A 813 24.77 31.35 10.95
CA SER A 813 23.88 31.39 9.77
C SER A 813 24.44 32.32 8.71
N LYS A 814 24.29 31.94 7.43
CA LYS A 814 24.72 32.75 6.29
C LYS A 814 23.93 34.06 6.25
N MET A 815 24.61 35.17 6.22
CA MET A 815 24.03 36.51 6.12
C MET A 815 24.63 37.26 4.93
N PHE A 816 23.82 38.08 4.27
CA PHE A 816 24.27 38.96 3.20
C PHE A 816 23.32 40.16 3.08
N SER A 817 23.82 41.26 2.48
CA SER A 817 23.06 42.48 2.32
C SER A 817 23.20 43.03 0.92
N PHE A 818 22.24 43.85 0.54
CA PHE A 818 22.20 44.57 -0.73
C PHE A 818 21.26 45.78 -0.62
N ILE A 819 21.29 46.65 -1.62
CA ILE A 819 20.24 47.67 -1.81
C ILE A 819 19.34 47.25 -2.99
N ILE A 820 18.09 47.63 -2.92
CA ILE A 820 17.07 47.22 -3.89
C ILE A 820 16.09 48.36 -4.19
N SER A 821 15.76 48.61 -5.44
CA SER A 821 14.69 49.52 -5.81
C SER A 821 13.32 48.96 -5.46
N ASN A 822 12.34 49.83 -5.21
CA ASN A 822 10.97 49.37 -4.86
C ASN A 822 10.36 48.46 -5.92
N ASN A 823 10.69 48.63 -7.20
CA ASN A 823 10.20 47.77 -8.28
C ASN A 823 10.84 46.37 -8.20
N ASN A 824 12.15 46.31 -8.00
CA ASN A 824 12.85 45.06 -7.84
C ASN A 824 12.48 44.37 -6.52
N LEU A 825 12.14 45.11 -5.44
CA LEU A 825 11.64 44.52 -4.20
C LEU A 825 10.30 43.82 -4.38
N LYS A 826 9.41 44.38 -5.21
CA LYS A 826 8.16 43.69 -5.62
C LYS A 826 8.44 42.41 -6.40
N ALA A 827 9.40 42.47 -7.34
CA ALA A 827 9.84 41.31 -8.10
C ALA A 827 10.46 40.22 -7.19
N LEU A 828 11.31 40.63 -6.22
CA LEU A 828 11.91 39.73 -5.22
C LEU A 828 10.87 39.04 -4.33
N ASN A 829 9.83 39.75 -3.93
CA ASN A 829 8.73 39.18 -3.15
C ASN A 829 7.96 38.10 -3.91
N ASN A 830 7.89 38.19 -5.25
CA ASN A 830 7.31 37.16 -6.12
C ASN A 830 8.30 36.00 -6.38
N ASP A 831 9.56 36.33 -6.65
CA ASP A 831 10.63 35.35 -6.91
C ASP A 831 11.01 34.53 -5.66
N LYS A 832 10.93 35.14 -4.47
CA LYS A 832 11.24 34.54 -3.16
C LYS A 832 12.68 34.00 -3.05
N ASN A 833 13.57 34.42 -3.94
CA ASN A 833 14.98 34.00 -3.96
C ASN A 833 15.94 35.20 -3.81
N PRO A 834 16.25 35.61 -2.56
CA PRO A 834 17.14 36.73 -2.33
C PRO A 834 18.60 36.47 -2.74
N GLU A 835 19.04 35.21 -2.83
CA GLU A 835 20.39 34.90 -3.33
C GLU A 835 20.54 35.23 -4.81
N ARG A 836 19.47 35.04 -5.61
CA ARG A 836 19.43 35.43 -7.01
C ARG A 836 19.54 36.95 -7.18
N TYR A 837 18.83 37.72 -6.38
CA TYR A 837 18.96 39.18 -6.40
C TYR A 837 20.35 39.63 -5.95
N GLN A 838 20.96 38.94 -4.97
CA GLN A 838 22.34 39.23 -4.58
C GLN A 838 23.32 39.11 -5.76
N LEU A 839 23.20 38.06 -6.56
CA LEU A 839 24.03 37.91 -7.76
C LEU A 839 23.86 39.08 -8.73
N PHE A 840 22.61 39.51 -8.96
CA PHE A 840 22.32 40.68 -9.78
C PHE A 840 22.91 41.95 -9.18
N PHE A 841 22.77 42.17 -7.89
CA PHE A 841 23.31 43.34 -7.18
C PHE A 841 24.84 43.39 -7.29
N LEU A 842 25.53 42.30 -7.04
CA LEU A 842 26.98 42.20 -7.14
C LEU A 842 27.46 42.47 -8.57
N GLU A 843 26.74 42.06 -9.58
CA GLU A 843 27.09 42.25 -10.99
C GLU A 843 26.83 43.68 -11.49
N LYS A 844 25.70 44.28 -11.13
CA LYS A 844 25.21 45.56 -11.73
C LYS A 844 25.51 46.80 -10.91
N TYR A 845 25.71 46.66 -9.60
CA TYR A 845 25.92 47.83 -8.71
C TYR A 845 27.32 47.89 -8.08
N LEU A 846 28.06 46.77 -8.02
CA LEU A 846 29.37 46.71 -7.38
C LEU A 846 30.55 46.52 -8.36
N LYS A 847 30.24 46.28 -9.67
CA LYS A 847 31.28 46.21 -10.75
C LYS A 847 31.71 47.60 -11.23
#